data_303c0a37f9b90f800d567e311e6fa20a
#
_entry.id   303c0a37f9b90f800d567e311e6fa20a
#
_cell.length_a   1.000
_cell.length_b   1.000
_cell.length_c   1.000
_cell.angle_alpha   90.00
_cell.angle_beta   90.00
_cell.angle_gamma   90.00
#
_symmetry.space_group_name_H-M   'P 1'
#
loop_
_entity.id
_entity.type
_entity.pdbx_description
1 polymer ?
#
loop_
_entity_poly.entity_id
_entity_poly.type
_entity_poly.pdbx_seq_one_letter_code
_entity_poly.pdbx_strand_id
1 'polypeptide(L)'
;MPVFAAAVFRGGKTMRRYKAFGWSGLLFRAALSGICTSVVLALLTLLFAPSVGAAEKGAGLRLYGQGGEALGFAPRLQTRVSTTVTGMLARVRVEQRYSNPSDAWVEGIYVFPLPVDAAVDRLRMHYGGRVIEGEIQEKAQARRTYEKARASGKGASLLDQQRANIFTTAVANVPPGETVQVEIEYQQHLRWFEGEFSLRLPMVVGPRYIPGTPLVTESTGFAGNGWSADTDQVADASLITPPVVEGAAGDFNPVSIEVDLNIGLRLVDIDSPYHPIEVLEQAAGRYRVTLAEGSVPAERDFLLRWRPSLEDRPGAALFSETWQGQHYGLLMLMPPQTESLPHGVARELVLVVDTSGSMHGDSIVQARAALLSALRQLGPNDRFNIIQFNSSVDALFARAMPGDREHLQQAIRYVRGLRADGGTEMLPAMRRALQDPDPSGLLRQVVFLTDGAVGNEQALFAAVTRQSGDSRLFTVGIGSAPNALFMTRAAKFGRGSFTYIGSTDEVEQRIGELFEQLSAPVLTDVRLHWRTADGSDAVAQTPTAVPDLYAGEPLVLAVRADSALQEVEIEGRYGDRLWRHTAVLQGGAQGDGVHALWARRMIEEWMGRLVTGEQADTVRDAVVALALEHQLVSRYTSLVAVDRTPSRPEDLELRSAAVPTRLPAGWSGAKVFGRLPGTATAAPLFMLLGLGGLLLSWISARRRA
;
A
#
# COMPACT_ATOMS: atom_id res chain seq x y z
N MET A 1 8.00 18.33 -57.05
CA MET A 1 7.43 18.73 -58.39
C MET A 1 5.98 19.05 -58.22
N PRO A 2 5.39 20.05 -58.88
CA PRO A 2 5.89 21.40 -59.21
C PRO A 2 4.97 22.49 -58.66
N VAL A 3 5.23 23.73 -58.63
CA VAL A 3 5.58 24.81 -59.54
C VAL A 3 4.56 25.98 -59.48
N PHE A 4 5.10 27.21 -59.33
CA PHE A 4 4.67 28.51 -59.86
C PHE A 4 3.40 29.21 -59.28
N ALA A 5 3.30 30.52 -59.17
CA ALA A 5 3.88 31.58 -59.98
C ALA A 5 3.88 32.92 -59.27
N ALA A 6 4.76 33.75 -59.73
CA ALA A 6 4.91 35.18 -59.46
C ALA A 6 3.89 36.06 -60.19
N ALA A 7 3.66 37.27 -59.68
CA ALA A 7 3.22 38.36 -60.52
C ALA A 7 3.82 39.69 -60.02
N VAL A 8 4.55 40.30 -60.93
CA VAL A 8 5.13 41.65 -60.95
C VAL A 8 4.06 42.66 -61.33
N PHE A 9 4.07 43.87 -60.71
CA PHE A 9 3.72 45.09 -61.46
C PHE A 9 4.53 46.34 -61.03
N ARG A 10 4.95 47.03 -62.05
CA ARG A 10 5.77 48.21 -62.09
C ARG A 10 4.95 49.50 -61.96
N GLY A 11 5.63 50.62 -61.60
CA GLY A 11 5.37 52.00 -61.98
C GLY A 11 5.29 52.93 -60.78
N GLY A 12 5.95 54.00 -60.59
CA GLY A 12 6.74 54.89 -61.46
C GLY A 12 6.65 56.31 -60.85
N LYS A 13 7.81 56.92 -60.59
CA LYS A 13 8.13 58.37 -60.54
C LYS A 13 7.23 59.36 -59.72
N THR A 14 7.76 60.06 -58.73
CA THR A 14 8.25 61.45 -58.90
C THR A 14 9.00 61.97 -57.66
N MET A 15 10.10 62.63 -57.93
CA MET A 15 10.90 63.39 -56.94
C MET A 15 10.15 64.59 -56.43
N ARG A 16 10.28 64.85 -55.12
CA ARG A 16 10.38 66.20 -54.59
C ARG A 16 11.37 66.27 -53.42
N ARG A 17 12.39 67.08 -53.61
CA ARG A 17 13.37 67.50 -52.61
C ARG A 17 12.68 68.28 -51.51
N TYR A 18 12.92 67.92 -50.24
CA TYR A 18 12.89 68.88 -49.13
C TYR A 18 14.12 68.64 -48.20
N LYS A 19 14.71 69.79 -47.81
CA LYS A 19 15.96 69.96 -47.10
C LYS A 19 15.92 69.27 -45.70
N ALA A 20 17.07 68.65 -45.38
CA ALA A 20 17.46 68.25 -44.04
C ALA A 20 17.55 69.40 -43.08
N PHE A 21 16.95 69.25 -41.88
CA PHE A 21 17.35 69.98 -40.67
C PHE A 21 17.73 68.94 -39.62
N GLY A 22 18.92 69.09 -39.11
CA GLY A 22 19.61 68.12 -38.27
C GLY A 22 19.05 68.02 -36.86
N TRP A 23 18.53 66.83 -36.56
CA TRP A 23 18.21 66.41 -35.19
C TRP A 23 18.62 64.97 -34.92
N SER A 24 19.59 64.45 -35.66
CA SER A 24 20.03 63.03 -35.52
C SER A 24 21.11 62.79 -34.47
N GLY A 25 21.69 63.85 -33.86
CA GLY A 25 22.80 63.70 -32.91
C GLY A 25 22.37 63.46 -31.46
N LEU A 26 21.19 63.96 -31.06
CA LEU A 26 20.77 63.82 -29.64
C LEU A 26 20.04 62.52 -29.33
N LEU A 27 19.26 61.95 -30.26
CA LEU A 27 18.55 60.71 -30.08
C LEU A 27 19.50 59.48 -30.09
N PHE A 28 20.60 59.58 -30.83
CA PHE A 28 21.59 58.47 -30.85
C PHE A 28 22.41 58.37 -29.58
N ARG A 29 22.71 59.50 -28.91
CA ARG A 29 23.39 59.51 -27.60
C ARG A 29 22.49 59.04 -26.45
N ALA A 30 21.19 59.32 -26.49
CA ALA A 30 20.25 58.84 -25.49
C ALA A 30 19.98 57.35 -25.62
N ALA A 31 19.92 56.83 -26.84
CA ALA A 31 19.75 55.39 -27.08
C ALA A 31 20.99 54.56 -26.67
N LEU A 32 22.22 55.05 -26.97
CA LEU A 32 23.42 54.37 -26.55
C LEU A 32 23.63 54.41 -25.02
N SER A 33 23.26 55.49 -24.33
CA SER A 33 23.31 55.58 -22.87
C SER A 33 22.30 54.63 -22.22
N GLY A 34 21.09 54.46 -22.80
CA GLY A 34 20.07 53.52 -22.33
C GLY A 34 20.51 52.05 -22.47
N ILE A 35 21.14 51.70 -23.59
CA ILE A 35 21.65 50.34 -23.83
C ILE A 35 22.83 50.01 -22.91
N CYS A 36 23.76 50.94 -22.73
CA CYS A 36 24.88 50.74 -21.78
C CYS A 36 24.42 50.61 -20.34
N THR A 37 23.40 51.38 -19.90
CA THR A 37 22.84 51.24 -18.54
C THR A 37 22.09 49.91 -18.36
N SER A 38 21.37 49.46 -19.35
CA SER A 38 20.69 48.15 -19.33
C SER A 38 21.66 46.98 -19.35
N VAL A 39 22.76 47.08 -20.10
CA VAL A 39 23.81 46.04 -20.13
C VAL A 39 24.59 46.01 -18.81
N VAL A 40 24.87 47.16 -18.21
CA VAL A 40 25.53 47.23 -16.89
C VAL A 40 24.59 46.71 -15.79
N LEU A 41 23.29 46.99 -15.86
CA LEU A 41 22.33 46.45 -14.91
C LEU A 41 22.15 44.94 -15.07
N ALA A 42 22.16 44.42 -16.31
CA ALA A 42 22.13 42.99 -16.60
C ALA A 42 23.42 42.29 -16.16
N LEU A 43 24.57 42.92 -16.32
CA LEU A 43 25.85 42.42 -15.81
C LEU A 43 25.91 42.46 -14.27
N LEU A 44 25.37 43.48 -13.64
CA LEU A 44 25.24 43.55 -12.19
C LEU A 44 24.30 42.52 -11.64
N THR A 45 23.17 42.23 -12.30
CA THR A 45 22.27 41.15 -11.90
C THR A 45 22.87 39.75 -12.09
N LEU A 46 23.77 39.57 -13.08
CA LEU A 46 24.55 38.35 -13.25
C LEU A 46 25.67 38.20 -12.20
N LEU A 47 26.25 39.32 -11.73
CA LEU A 47 27.28 39.35 -10.67
C LEU A 47 26.69 39.16 -9.26
N PHE A 48 25.41 39.49 -9.06
CA PHE A 48 24.66 39.26 -7.82
C PHE A 48 23.66 38.10 -7.91
N ALA A 49 23.69 37.31 -9.00
CA ALA A 49 23.03 36.02 -8.97
C ALA A 49 23.71 35.23 -7.86
N PRO A 50 22.95 34.76 -6.84
CA PRO A 50 23.54 33.87 -5.85
C PRO A 50 24.14 32.72 -6.66
N SER A 51 25.45 32.53 -6.50
CA SER A 51 26.11 31.33 -7.00
C SER A 51 25.27 30.16 -6.47
N VAL A 52 24.54 29.46 -7.34
CA VAL A 52 24.03 28.13 -7.03
C VAL A 52 25.30 27.37 -6.69
N GLY A 53 25.57 27.28 -5.39
CA GLY A 53 26.70 26.54 -4.87
C GLY A 53 26.70 25.19 -5.51
N ALA A 54 27.82 24.84 -6.11
CA ALA A 54 28.04 23.47 -6.56
C ALA A 54 27.65 22.59 -5.39
N ALA A 55 26.64 21.71 -5.62
CA ALA A 55 26.17 20.77 -4.62
C ALA A 55 27.42 20.06 -4.10
N GLU A 56 27.81 20.35 -2.87
CA GLU A 56 28.75 19.53 -2.16
C GLU A 56 28.23 18.10 -2.27
N LYS A 57 29.05 17.22 -2.79
CA LYS A 57 28.81 15.80 -2.86
C LYS A 57 28.81 15.19 -1.46
N GLY A 58 27.95 15.70 -0.59
CA GLY A 58 27.53 15.03 0.63
C GLY A 58 26.59 13.91 0.23
N ALA A 59 27.03 12.69 0.37
CA ALA A 59 26.26 11.50 0.04
C ALA A 59 25.11 11.31 1.06
N GLY A 60 23.97 11.97 0.88
CA GLY A 60 22.77 11.87 1.70
C GLY A 60 21.61 12.66 1.12
N LEU A 61 20.37 12.25 1.44
CA LEU A 61 19.18 12.98 1.05
C LEU A 61 19.04 14.22 1.95
N ARG A 62 19.05 15.42 1.35
CA ARG A 62 18.72 16.65 2.08
C ARG A 62 17.21 16.75 2.25
N LEU A 63 16.77 16.91 3.48
CA LEU A 63 15.38 17.22 3.81
C LEU A 63 15.19 18.73 3.78
N TYR A 64 14.09 19.20 3.18
CA TYR A 64 13.68 20.59 3.18
C TYR A 64 12.31 20.71 3.86
N GLY A 65 12.16 21.68 4.75
CA GLY A 65 10.87 22.04 5.35
C GLY A 65 9.94 22.72 4.35
N GLN A 66 8.68 22.91 4.72
CA GLN A 66 7.67 23.55 3.87
C GLN A 66 8.02 24.99 3.47
N GLY A 67 8.91 25.66 4.23
CA GLY A 67 9.46 26.98 3.93
C GLY A 67 10.73 26.98 3.08
N GLY A 68 11.21 25.79 2.64
CA GLY A 68 12.46 25.66 1.87
C GLY A 68 13.73 25.68 2.73
N GLU A 69 13.62 25.70 4.07
CA GLU A 69 14.76 25.55 4.96
C GLU A 69 15.32 24.12 4.91
N ALA A 70 16.66 24.00 4.89
CA ALA A 70 17.31 22.68 4.94
C ALA A 70 17.19 22.09 6.35
N LEU A 71 16.40 21.01 6.49
CA LEU A 71 16.18 20.29 7.74
C LEU A 71 17.34 19.33 8.10
N GLY A 72 18.34 19.19 7.22
CA GLY A 72 19.47 18.29 7.40
C GLY A 72 19.46 17.10 6.45
N PHE A 73 20.24 16.06 6.79
CA PHE A 73 20.31 14.81 6.01
C PHE A 73 19.49 13.74 6.70
N ALA A 74 18.67 13.03 5.92
CA ALA A 74 18.02 11.81 6.40
C ALA A 74 19.05 10.71 6.63
N PRO A 75 18.90 9.85 7.66
CA PRO A 75 19.67 8.64 7.78
C PRO A 75 19.52 7.81 6.50
N ARG A 76 20.61 7.21 6.04
CA ARG A 76 20.53 6.23 4.96
C ARG A 76 19.88 4.96 5.50
N LEU A 77 18.94 4.43 4.77
CA LEU A 77 18.30 3.16 5.06
C LEU A 77 18.74 2.11 4.03
N GLN A 78 19.05 0.92 4.50
CA GLN A 78 19.24 -0.27 3.69
C GLN A 78 18.43 -1.40 4.33
N THR A 79 17.67 -2.13 3.52
CA THR A 79 16.81 -3.21 4.01
C THR A 79 17.26 -4.55 3.43
N ARG A 80 17.36 -5.56 4.30
CA ARG A 80 17.52 -6.97 3.90
C ARG A 80 16.34 -7.76 4.41
N VAL A 81 15.77 -8.60 3.56
CA VAL A 81 14.67 -9.50 3.90
C VAL A 81 15.13 -10.92 3.69
N SER A 82 15.12 -11.73 4.77
CA SER A 82 15.39 -13.16 4.74
C SER A 82 14.13 -13.91 5.15
N THR A 83 13.68 -14.85 4.35
CA THR A 83 12.44 -15.59 4.60
C THR A 83 12.72 -17.08 4.61
N THR A 84 12.22 -17.78 5.61
CA THR A 84 12.19 -19.24 5.65
C THR A 84 10.74 -19.71 5.55
N VAL A 85 10.45 -20.50 4.55
CA VAL A 85 9.13 -21.10 4.34
C VAL A 85 9.18 -22.55 4.80
N THR A 86 8.26 -22.94 5.69
CA THR A 86 8.07 -24.31 6.14
C THR A 86 6.59 -24.67 6.01
N GLY A 87 6.27 -25.57 5.09
CA GLY A 87 4.88 -25.88 4.77
C GLY A 87 4.11 -24.62 4.31
N MET A 88 3.14 -24.19 5.10
CA MET A 88 2.29 -23.02 4.81
C MET A 88 2.65 -21.76 5.60
N LEU A 89 3.70 -21.80 6.40
CA LEU A 89 4.14 -20.67 7.20
C LEU A 89 5.44 -20.09 6.64
N ALA A 90 5.48 -18.80 6.50
CA ALA A 90 6.67 -18.03 6.20
C ALA A 90 7.10 -17.27 7.46
N ARG A 91 8.32 -17.53 7.93
CA ARG A 91 9.02 -16.72 8.93
C ARG A 91 9.92 -15.74 8.22
N VAL A 92 9.67 -14.47 8.44
CA VAL A 92 10.36 -13.38 7.74
C VAL A 92 11.17 -12.56 8.74
N ARG A 93 12.43 -12.33 8.41
CA ARG A 93 13.33 -11.43 9.12
C ARG A 93 13.62 -10.23 8.23
N VAL A 94 13.35 -9.05 8.75
CA VAL A 94 13.65 -7.76 8.11
C VAL A 94 14.75 -7.08 8.89
N GLU A 95 15.90 -6.86 8.27
CA GLU A 95 17.01 -6.11 8.83
C GLU A 95 17.06 -4.73 8.20
N GLN A 96 16.94 -3.69 9.02
CA GLN A 96 16.98 -2.29 8.62
C GLN A 96 18.24 -1.64 9.18
N ARG A 97 19.14 -1.17 8.32
CA ARG A 97 20.37 -0.49 8.70
C ARG A 97 20.24 1.01 8.52
N TYR A 98 20.28 1.72 9.63
CA TYR A 98 20.22 3.19 9.69
C TYR A 98 21.64 3.75 9.85
N SER A 99 22.17 4.34 8.79
CA SER A 99 23.49 4.97 8.82
C SER A 99 23.30 6.49 8.91
N ASN A 100 23.96 7.11 9.91
CA ASN A 100 23.96 8.55 10.11
C ASN A 100 25.17 9.18 9.42
N PRO A 101 25.03 9.78 8.24
CA PRO A 101 26.17 10.39 7.54
C PRO A 101 26.51 11.80 8.05
N SER A 102 25.75 12.33 9.00
CA SER A 102 25.94 13.69 9.54
C SER A 102 26.90 13.72 10.72
N ASP A 103 27.29 14.90 11.12
CA ASP A 103 28.09 15.20 12.32
C ASP A 103 27.26 15.39 13.60
N ALA A 104 25.93 15.27 13.49
CA ALA A 104 24.97 15.42 14.57
C ALA A 104 24.38 14.07 15.01
N TRP A 105 23.90 14.01 16.25
CA TRP A 105 23.08 12.89 16.72
C TRP A 105 21.69 12.93 16.07
N VAL A 106 21.25 11.80 15.52
CA VAL A 106 19.97 11.75 14.81
C VAL A 106 19.02 10.68 15.36
N GLU A 107 17.74 10.95 15.19
CA GLU A 107 16.68 9.99 15.29
C GLU A 107 16.15 9.72 13.87
N GLY A 108 16.15 8.47 13.47
CA GLY A 108 15.57 8.02 12.20
C GLY A 108 14.19 7.43 12.40
N ILE A 109 13.22 7.86 11.60
CA ILE A 109 11.85 7.35 11.63
C ILE A 109 11.49 6.85 10.25
N TYR A 110 11.09 5.59 10.15
CA TYR A 110 10.75 4.94 8.91
C TYR A 110 9.38 4.28 8.96
N VAL A 111 8.53 4.61 8.01
CA VAL A 111 7.21 4.00 7.83
C VAL A 111 7.28 2.98 6.72
N PHE A 112 6.87 1.75 6.97
CA PHE A 112 6.96 0.65 6.02
C PHE A 112 5.76 -0.29 6.11
N PRO A 113 5.45 -1.01 5.03
CA PRO A 113 4.36 -1.97 5.01
C PRO A 113 4.81 -3.34 5.49
N LEU A 114 3.90 -4.07 6.14
CA LEU A 114 3.98 -5.52 6.33
C LEU A 114 2.69 -6.18 5.82
N PRO A 115 2.68 -7.50 5.59
CA PRO A 115 1.44 -8.21 5.30
C PRO A 115 0.39 -7.97 6.38
N VAL A 116 -0.88 -7.97 5.99
CA VAL A 116 -2.00 -7.70 6.91
C VAL A 116 -2.08 -8.71 8.04
N ASP A 117 -1.77 -9.97 7.72
CA ASP A 117 -1.74 -11.12 8.62
C ASP A 117 -0.39 -11.34 9.31
N ALA A 118 0.56 -10.43 9.14
CA ALA A 118 1.87 -10.52 9.78
C ALA A 118 1.74 -10.50 11.30
N ALA A 119 2.20 -11.58 11.94
CA ALA A 119 2.36 -11.67 13.39
C ALA A 119 3.78 -11.29 13.76
N VAL A 120 3.98 -10.00 14.10
CA VAL A 120 5.30 -9.48 14.51
C VAL A 120 5.53 -9.83 15.97
N ASP A 121 6.55 -10.62 16.23
CA ASP A 121 6.83 -11.21 17.54
C ASP A 121 8.24 -10.89 18.07
N ARG A 122 9.14 -10.29 17.28
CA ARG A 122 10.50 -9.99 17.73
C ARG A 122 11.03 -8.68 17.16
N LEU A 123 11.75 -7.96 18.03
CA LEU A 123 12.54 -6.79 17.70
C LEU A 123 13.92 -6.93 18.35
N ARG A 124 14.99 -6.75 17.57
CA ARG A 124 16.37 -6.64 18.07
C ARG A 124 17.00 -5.38 17.54
N MET A 125 17.78 -4.72 18.38
CA MET A 125 18.59 -3.59 17.97
C MET A 125 20.07 -3.92 18.17
N HIS A 126 20.84 -3.84 17.10
CA HIS A 126 22.29 -3.95 17.13
C HIS A 126 22.88 -2.54 17.23
N TYR A 127 23.47 -2.23 18.36
CA TYR A 127 23.92 -0.89 18.70
C TYR A 127 25.27 -0.96 19.48
N GLY A 128 26.29 -0.26 19.00
CA GLY A 128 27.62 -0.21 19.67
C GLY A 128 28.23 -1.58 19.93
N GLY A 129 28.07 -2.56 19.01
CA GLY A 129 28.55 -3.93 19.15
C GLY A 129 27.75 -4.84 20.09
N ARG A 130 26.62 -4.36 20.59
CA ARG A 130 25.70 -5.11 21.48
C ARG A 130 24.39 -5.44 20.77
N VAL A 131 23.75 -6.52 21.19
CA VAL A 131 22.41 -6.90 20.76
C VAL A 131 21.44 -6.65 21.91
N ILE A 132 20.43 -5.87 21.66
CA ILE A 132 19.42 -5.48 22.63
C ILE A 132 18.09 -6.08 22.17
N GLU A 133 17.55 -7.02 22.95
CA GLU A 133 16.23 -7.60 22.68
C GLU A 133 15.14 -6.61 23.04
N GLY A 134 14.13 -6.52 22.17
CA GLY A 134 12.93 -5.73 22.40
C GLY A 134 11.97 -6.45 23.33
N GLU A 135 11.29 -5.66 24.14
CA GLU A 135 10.22 -6.12 25.03
C GLU A 135 8.88 -5.63 24.49
N ILE A 136 7.87 -6.51 24.53
CA ILE A 136 6.49 -6.11 24.22
C ILE A 136 5.89 -5.38 25.42
N GLN A 137 5.33 -4.22 25.17
CA GLN A 137 4.67 -3.40 26.19
C GLN A 137 3.37 -2.83 25.61
N GLU A 138 2.46 -2.41 26.49
CA GLU A 138 1.34 -1.58 26.04
C GLU A 138 1.85 -0.35 25.28
N LYS A 139 1.23 0.02 24.17
CA LYS A 139 1.69 1.06 23.24
C LYS A 139 2.06 2.37 23.92
N ALA A 140 1.19 2.85 24.84
CA ALA A 140 1.45 4.08 25.59
C ALA A 140 2.68 3.93 26.52
N GLN A 141 2.86 2.75 27.12
CA GLN A 141 4.01 2.47 27.97
C GLN A 141 5.30 2.33 27.15
N ALA A 142 5.28 1.61 26.05
CA ALA A 142 6.41 1.47 25.14
C ALA A 142 6.90 2.83 24.62
N ARG A 143 5.97 3.72 24.24
CA ARG A 143 6.30 5.09 23.84
C ARG A 143 6.94 5.89 24.97
N ARG A 144 6.40 5.85 26.20
CA ARG A 144 7.03 6.49 27.36
C ARG A 144 8.43 5.95 27.64
N THR A 145 8.62 4.62 27.52
CA THR A 145 9.93 3.97 27.69
C THR A 145 10.92 4.46 26.62
N TYR A 146 10.48 4.54 25.36
CA TYR A 146 11.26 5.05 24.25
C TYR A 146 11.63 6.53 24.44
N GLU A 147 10.65 7.41 24.74
CA GLU A 147 10.87 8.84 24.91
C GLU A 147 11.82 9.14 26.10
N LYS A 148 11.68 8.40 27.19
CA LYS A 148 12.60 8.51 28.33
C LYS A 148 14.04 8.11 27.92
N ALA A 149 14.20 7.03 27.18
CA ALA A 149 15.50 6.60 26.69
C ALA A 149 16.08 7.60 25.70
N ARG A 150 15.27 8.08 24.75
CA ARG A 150 15.59 9.11 23.77
C ARG A 150 16.11 10.40 24.47
N ALA A 151 15.37 10.89 25.44
CA ALA A 151 15.71 12.09 26.19
C ALA A 151 17.00 11.93 27.02
N SER A 152 17.22 10.75 27.61
CA SER A 152 18.43 10.45 28.39
C SER A 152 19.63 10.00 27.56
N GLY A 153 19.64 10.24 26.25
CA GLY A 153 20.77 9.93 25.37
C GLY A 153 21.04 8.45 25.15
N LYS A 154 20.12 7.56 25.50
CA LYS A 154 20.26 6.11 25.30
C LYS A 154 19.86 5.70 23.89
N GLY A 155 20.61 4.79 23.26
CA GLY A 155 20.16 4.12 22.04
C GLY A 155 18.83 3.41 22.31
N ALA A 156 17.82 3.67 21.48
CA ALA A 156 16.51 3.05 21.63
C ALA A 156 15.87 2.80 20.26
N SER A 157 15.09 1.73 20.17
CA SER A 157 14.23 1.46 19.02
C SER A 157 12.80 1.18 19.48
N LEU A 158 11.84 1.72 18.76
CA LEU A 158 10.41 1.50 18.99
C LEU A 158 9.77 1.01 17.68
N LEU A 159 9.04 -0.10 17.75
CA LEU A 159 8.24 -0.61 16.64
C LEU A 159 6.76 -0.48 16.98
N ASP A 160 6.07 0.37 16.24
CA ASP A 160 4.65 0.69 16.39
C ASP A 160 3.84 0.25 15.17
N GLN A 161 2.71 -0.39 15.40
CA GLN A 161 1.70 -0.61 14.37
C GLN A 161 0.76 0.59 14.29
N GLN A 162 0.71 1.27 13.13
CA GLN A 162 -0.20 2.38 12.86
C GLN A 162 -1.50 1.89 12.21
N ARG A 163 -1.40 0.97 11.26
CA ARG A 163 -2.50 0.22 10.63
C ARG A 163 -2.12 -1.26 10.61
N ALA A 164 -3.04 -2.16 10.35
CA ALA A 164 -2.72 -3.58 10.32
C ALA A 164 -1.59 -3.94 9.34
N ASN A 165 -1.39 -3.12 8.32
CA ASN A 165 -0.33 -3.27 7.32
C ASN A 165 0.67 -2.11 7.26
N ILE A 166 0.63 -1.15 8.20
CA ILE A 166 1.59 -0.03 8.26
C ILE A 166 2.24 -0.02 9.63
N PHE A 167 3.55 -0.07 9.61
CA PHE A 167 4.40 -0.06 10.79
C PHE A 167 5.37 1.12 10.73
N THR A 168 5.77 1.59 11.90
CA THR A 168 6.76 2.65 12.05
C THR A 168 7.87 2.15 12.97
N THR A 169 9.11 2.20 12.47
CA THR A 169 10.31 2.02 13.29
C THR A 169 10.90 3.40 13.60
N ALA A 170 11.07 3.71 14.88
CA ALA A 170 11.84 4.86 15.34
C ALA A 170 13.14 4.38 16.00
N VAL A 171 14.27 5.00 15.65
CA VAL A 171 15.59 4.67 16.17
C VAL A 171 16.25 5.93 16.69
N ALA A 172 16.34 6.09 18.02
CA ALA A 172 16.88 7.28 18.66
C ALA A 172 18.37 7.18 18.98
N ASN A 173 18.99 8.32 19.03
CA ASN A 173 20.38 8.54 19.43
C ASN A 173 21.38 7.74 18.58
N VAL A 174 21.22 7.79 17.25
CA VAL A 174 22.21 7.27 16.31
C VAL A 174 23.40 8.21 16.26
N PRO A 175 24.62 7.74 16.64
CA PRO A 175 25.80 8.61 16.71
C PRO A 175 26.22 9.15 15.34
N PRO A 176 26.95 10.28 15.28
CA PRO A 176 27.61 10.75 14.08
C PRO A 176 28.48 9.69 13.41
N GLY A 177 28.30 9.47 12.11
CA GLY A 177 29.08 8.51 11.32
C GLY A 177 28.79 7.02 11.57
N GLU A 178 27.93 6.68 12.53
CA GLU A 178 27.67 5.30 12.96
C GLU A 178 26.44 4.70 12.25
N THR A 179 26.35 3.37 12.37
CA THR A 179 25.23 2.60 11.84
C THR A 179 24.56 1.79 12.96
N VAL A 180 23.23 1.89 13.05
CA VAL A 180 22.39 1.06 13.90
C VAL A 180 21.58 0.12 13.03
N GLN A 181 21.55 -1.17 13.40
CA GLN A 181 20.72 -2.16 12.72
C GLN A 181 19.53 -2.52 13.59
N VAL A 182 18.35 -2.50 13.01
CA VAL A 182 17.10 -3.00 13.62
C VAL A 182 16.68 -4.26 12.90
N GLU A 183 16.48 -5.33 13.63
CA GLU A 183 15.98 -6.61 13.14
C GLU A 183 14.55 -6.81 13.64
N ILE A 184 13.64 -7.07 12.73
CA ILE A 184 12.22 -7.34 13.00
C ILE A 184 11.92 -8.72 12.47
N GLU A 185 11.32 -9.58 13.28
CA GLU A 185 10.81 -10.87 12.80
C GLU A 185 9.30 -10.93 12.88
N TYR A 186 8.71 -11.56 11.89
CA TYR A 186 7.28 -11.81 11.85
C TYR A 186 6.97 -13.12 11.12
N GLN A 187 5.76 -13.60 11.34
CA GLN A 187 5.23 -14.76 10.67
C GLN A 187 4.03 -14.36 9.83
N GLN A 188 3.86 -15.01 8.68
CA GLN A 188 2.68 -14.87 7.85
C GLN A 188 2.27 -16.22 7.27
N HIS A 189 0.97 -16.36 7.00
CA HIS A 189 0.44 -17.53 6.31
C HIS A 189 0.58 -17.34 4.79
N LEU A 190 1.03 -18.39 4.11
CA LEU A 190 1.09 -18.39 2.65
C LEU A 190 -0.30 -18.47 2.05
N ARG A 191 -0.50 -17.78 0.94
CA ARG A 191 -1.72 -17.94 0.16
C ARG A 191 -1.55 -19.13 -0.77
N TRP A 192 -2.60 -19.91 -0.87
CA TRP A 192 -2.74 -20.99 -1.84
C TRP A 192 -3.94 -20.69 -2.70
N PHE A 193 -3.77 -20.76 -4.00
CA PHE A 193 -4.84 -20.57 -4.95
C PHE A 193 -4.56 -21.42 -6.19
N GLU A 194 -5.52 -22.20 -6.65
CA GLU A 194 -5.45 -23.03 -7.87
C GLU A 194 -4.16 -23.86 -8.07
N GLY A 195 -3.69 -24.47 -7.01
CA GLY A 195 -2.49 -25.28 -7.09
C GLY A 195 -1.18 -24.52 -6.95
N GLU A 196 -1.24 -23.20 -6.70
CA GLU A 196 -0.09 -22.32 -6.56
C GLU A 196 0.00 -21.71 -5.15
N PHE A 197 1.17 -21.76 -4.55
CA PHE A 197 1.48 -20.96 -3.36
C PHE A 197 1.99 -19.59 -3.76
N SER A 198 1.68 -18.59 -2.97
CA SER A 198 2.25 -17.25 -3.12
C SER A 198 2.71 -16.65 -1.80
N LEU A 199 3.90 -16.03 -1.87
CA LEU A 199 4.50 -15.22 -0.82
C LEU A 199 4.59 -13.78 -1.32
N ARG A 200 3.87 -12.86 -0.68
CA ARG A 200 3.97 -11.43 -0.96
C ARG A 200 4.70 -10.72 0.17
N LEU A 201 5.75 -10.00 -0.16
CA LEU A 201 6.50 -9.14 0.75
C LEU A 201 6.26 -7.69 0.32
N PRO A 202 5.45 -6.93 1.07
CA PRO A 202 5.20 -5.52 0.76
C PRO A 202 6.46 -4.69 0.99
N MET A 203 6.81 -3.81 0.04
CA MET A 203 8.04 -2.99 0.13
C MET A 203 7.76 -1.49 0.14
N VAL A 204 6.59 -1.05 -0.30
CA VAL A 204 6.27 0.37 -0.44
C VAL A 204 4.91 0.72 0.16
N VAL A 205 4.86 1.88 0.84
CA VAL A 205 3.60 2.48 1.29
C VAL A 205 3.15 3.48 0.24
N GLY A 206 2.12 3.14 -0.52
CA GLY A 206 1.54 4.06 -1.50
C GLY A 206 0.93 5.28 -0.80
N PRO A 207 1.10 6.50 -1.38
CA PRO A 207 0.41 7.69 -0.93
C PRO A 207 -1.12 7.46 -0.88
N ARG A 208 -1.76 7.96 0.18
CA ARG A 208 -3.18 7.72 0.45
C ARG A 208 -3.96 9.03 0.34
N TYR A 209 -5.14 8.98 -0.22
CA TYR A 209 -6.06 10.10 -0.11
C TYR A 209 -6.50 10.26 1.36
N ILE A 210 -6.32 11.45 1.91
CA ILE A 210 -6.70 11.80 3.29
C ILE A 210 -7.91 12.73 3.24
N PRO A 211 -9.12 12.20 3.49
CA PRO A 211 -10.32 13.03 3.53
C PRO A 211 -10.40 13.86 4.81
N GLY A 212 -11.24 14.89 4.80
CA GLY A 212 -11.55 15.73 5.94
C GLY A 212 -10.85 17.08 5.93
N THR A 213 -11.14 17.87 6.97
CA THR A 213 -10.58 19.21 7.16
C THR A 213 -9.34 19.12 8.05
N PRO A 214 -8.19 19.73 7.66
CA PRO A 214 -6.98 19.70 8.48
C PRO A 214 -7.23 20.22 9.89
N LEU A 215 -6.78 19.45 10.89
CA LEU A 215 -6.74 19.88 12.28
C LEU A 215 -5.51 20.75 12.49
N VAL A 216 -5.69 21.96 13.01
CA VAL A 216 -4.57 22.80 13.45
C VAL A 216 -4.12 22.27 14.80
N THR A 217 -3.16 21.38 14.82
CA THR A 217 -2.56 20.90 16.06
C THR A 217 -1.26 21.64 16.31
N GLU A 218 -1.16 22.35 17.43
CA GLU A 218 0.14 22.74 17.98
C GLU A 218 0.88 21.44 18.34
N SER A 219 1.97 21.16 17.63
CA SER A 219 2.73 19.92 17.78
C SER A 219 3.49 19.93 19.11
N THR A 220 2.97 19.23 20.10
CA THR A 220 3.72 18.84 21.29
C THR A 220 4.13 17.38 21.14
N GLY A 221 5.33 17.11 20.63
CA GLY A 221 5.84 15.76 20.48
C GLY A 221 6.09 15.35 19.04
N PHE A 222 6.29 14.06 18.80
CA PHE A 222 6.48 13.46 17.49
C PHE A 222 5.25 13.71 16.60
N ALA A 223 5.23 14.84 15.91
CA ALA A 223 4.36 15.05 14.78
C ALA A 223 4.98 14.30 13.60
N GLY A 224 4.28 13.28 13.10
CA GLY A 224 4.72 12.59 11.89
C GLY A 224 5.02 13.64 10.82
N ASN A 225 6.23 13.62 10.26
CA ASN A 225 6.62 14.52 9.18
C ASN A 225 6.06 14.02 7.83
N GLY A 226 4.79 13.57 7.84
CA GLY A 226 4.09 13.10 6.67
C GLY A 226 3.76 14.24 5.70
N TRP A 227 3.48 13.87 4.45
CA TRP A 227 3.04 14.84 3.44
C TRP A 227 1.61 15.38 3.69
N SER A 228 0.82 14.73 4.55
CA SER A 228 -0.53 15.17 4.93
C SER A 228 -0.59 15.53 6.41
N ALA A 229 -1.30 16.60 6.72
CA ALA A 229 -1.68 16.95 8.09
C ALA A 229 -2.78 16.02 8.60
N ASP A 230 -2.93 15.91 9.92
CA ASP A 230 -4.06 15.25 10.55
C ASP A 230 -5.37 15.98 10.25
N THR A 231 -6.46 15.23 10.05
CA THR A 231 -7.76 15.78 9.71
C THR A 231 -8.83 15.34 10.71
N ASP A 232 -10.00 15.96 10.67
CA ASP A 232 -11.16 15.58 11.47
C ASP A 232 -11.68 14.16 11.17
N GLN A 233 -11.37 13.63 9.97
CA GLN A 233 -11.72 12.25 9.58
C GLN A 233 -10.56 11.26 9.74
N VAL A 234 -9.30 11.73 9.72
CA VAL A 234 -8.08 10.91 9.86
C VAL A 234 -7.13 11.64 10.81
N ALA A 235 -7.36 11.46 12.11
CA ALA A 235 -6.65 12.18 13.18
C ALA A 235 -5.17 11.77 13.36
N ASP A 236 -4.71 10.78 12.60
CA ASP A 236 -3.34 10.25 12.59
C ASP A 236 -2.75 10.18 11.17
N ALA A 237 -3.24 11.03 10.28
CA ALA A 237 -2.79 11.05 8.88
C ALA A 237 -1.28 11.25 8.75
N SER A 238 -0.70 12.13 9.56
CA SER A 238 0.73 12.41 9.58
C SER A 238 1.61 11.18 9.90
N LEU A 239 1.07 10.17 10.59
CA LEU A 239 1.78 8.94 10.94
C LEU A 239 1.75 7.88 9.84
N ILE A 240 0.84 8.00 8.87
CA ILE A 240 0.63 7.02 7.80
C ILE A 240 0.96 7.55 6.40
N THR A 241 1.43 8.80 6.32
CA THR A 241 1.78 9.49 5.08
C THR A 241 3.27 9.91 5.10
N PRO A 242 4.22 8.95 4.99
CA PRO A 242 5.65 9.25 5.03
C PRO A 242 6.04 10.25 3.95
N PRO A 243 7.11 11.04 4.12
CA PRO A 243 7.68 11.84 3.05
C PRO A 243 7.99 10.96 1.84
N VAL A 244 7.83 11.51 0.64
CA VAL A 244 7.98 10.75 -0.61
C VAL A 244 9.10 11.34 -1.46
N VAL A 245 9.91 10.47 -2.08
CA VAL A 245 10.96 10.85 -3.03
C VAL A 245 10.55 10.46 -4.44
N GLU A 246 10.65 11.39 -5.37
CA GLU A 246 10.46 11.14 -6.80
C GLU A 246 11.78 10.89 -7.52
N GLY A 247 11.73 10.01 -8.52
CA GLY A 247 12.78 9.80 -9.52
C GLY A 247 13.98 8.98 -9.06
N ALA A 248 15.00 8.92 -9.93
CA ALA A 248 16.24 8.17 -9.73
C ALA A 248 17.21 8.86 -8.73
N ALA A 249 16.69 9.34 -7.61
CA ALA A 249 17.51 9.96 -6.57
C ALA A 249 18.32 8.88 -5.81
N GLY A 250 19.37 8.35 -6.47
CA GLY A 250 20.39 7.50 -5.87
C GLY A 250 19.87 6.16 -5.30
N ASP A 251 20.79 5.41 -4.71
CA ASP A 251 20.52 4.15 -3.99
C ASP A 251 19.84 4.43 -2.63
N PHE A 252 18.60 4.89 -2.69
CA PHE A 252 17.80 5.15 -1.51
C PHE A 252 17.03 3.90 -1.12
N ASN A 253 17.29 3.35 0.08
CA ASN A 253 16.73 2.12 0.63
C ASN A 253 16.75 0.94 -0.37
N PRO A 254 17.93 0.46 -0.80
CA PRO A 254 18.02 -0.77 -1.55
C PRO A 254 17.54 -1.94 -0.71
N VAL A 255 16.73 -2.81 -1.30
CA VAL A 255 16.18 -4.01 -0.64
C VAL A 255 16.80 -5.25 -1.26
N SER A 256 17.46 -6.08 -0.45
CA SER A 256 17.88 -7.43 -0.83
C SER A 256 16.92 -8.47 -0.24
N ILE A 257 16.61 -9.50 -1.02
CA ILE A 257 15.63 -10.53 -0.65
C ILE A 257 16.25 -11.90 -0.87
N GLU A 258 16.13 -12.76 0.16
CA GLU A 258 16.49 -14.16 0.12
C GLU A 258 15.35 -14.99 0.69
N VAL A 259 14.93 -16.05 -0.02
CA VAL A 259 13.84 -16.94 0.41
C VAL A 259 14.34 -18.38 0.36
N ASP A 260 14.35 -19.03 1.52
CA ASP A 260 14.60 -20.47 1.67
C ASP A 260 13.25 -21.20 1.71
N LEU A 261 12.92 -21.93 0.65
CA LEU A 261 11.72 -22.74 0.55
C LEU A 261 12.00 -24.17 1.03
N ASN A 262 11.39 -24.58 2.11
CA ASN A 262 11.42 -25.95 2.61
C ASN A 262 10.00 -26.54 2.59
N ILE A 263 9.61 -27.06 1.42
CA ILE A 263 8.23 -27.45 1.14
C ILE A 263 8.05 -28.96 1.29
N GLY A 264 9.17 -29.72 1.25
CA GLY A 264 9.15 -31.18 1.28
C GLY A 264 8.59 -31.84 0.00
N LEU A 265 8.23 -31.05 -1.01
CA LEU A 265 7.71 -31.47 -2.31
C LEU A 265 8.57 -30.91 -3.43
N ARG A 266 8.68 -31.64 -4.53
CA ARG A 266 9.26 -31.09 -5.77
C ARG A 266 8.34 -30.00 -6.32
N LEU A 267 8.95 -28.96 -6.89
CA LEU A 267 8.21 -27.88 -7.55
C LEU A 267 8.21 -28.10 -9.04
N VAL A 268 7.07 -27.77 -9.67
CA VAL A 268 6.90 -27.74 -11.12
C VAL A 268 7.44 -26.41 -11.65
N ASP A 269 7.21 -25.33 -10.91
CA ASP A 269 7.55 -23.97 -11.29
C ASP A 269 7.79 -23.08 -10.08
N ILE A 270 8.72 -22.11 -10.23
CA ILE A 270 8.97 -21.03 -9.26
C ILE A 270 9.14 -19.76 -10.08
N ASP A 271 8.31 -18.75 -9.83
CA ASP A 271 8.25 -17.51 -10.59
C ASP A 271 8.13 -16.28 -9.68
N SER A 272 8.71 -15.17 -10.14
CA SER A 272 8.49 -13.85 -9.55
C SER A 272 8.17 -12.86 -10.68
N PRO A 273 6.89 -12.49 -10.86
CA PRO A 273 6.43 -11.75 -12.03
C PRO A 273 6.98 -10.32 -12.11
N TYR A 274 7.44 -9.77 -10.97
CA TYR A 274 7.83 -8.35 -10.89
C TYR A 274 9.31 -8.11 -10.70
N HIS A 275 10.06 -9.15 -10.33
CA HIS A 275 11.48 -9.06 -10.03
C HIS A 275 12.22 -10.27 -10.60
N PRO A 276 13.26 -10.08 -11.40
CA PRO A 276 14.11 -11.18 -11.83
C PRO A 276 14.73 -11.91 -10.64
N ILE A 277 14.63 -13.23 -10.61
CA ILE A 277 15.13 -14.08 -9.53
C ILE A 277 16.10 -15.14 -10.03
N GLU A 278 16.97 -15.58 -9.13
CA GLU A 278 17.79 -16.78 -9.29
C GLU A 278 17.28 -17.85 -8.34
N VAL A 279 17.10 -19.08 -8.84
CA VAL A 279 16.60 -20.21 -8.07
C VAL A 279 17.67 -21.29 -8.02
N LEU A 280 18.06 -21.70 -6.82
CA LEU A 280 19.02 -22.76 -6.58
C LEU A 280 18.34 -23.91 -5.82
N GLU A 281 18.21 -25.08 -6.43
CA GLU A 281 17.80 -26.29 -5.71
C GLU A 281 18.96 -26.79 -4.83
N GLN A 282 18.79 -26.76 -3.52
CA GLN A 282 19.80 -27.20 -2.54
C GLN A 282 19.68 -28.70 -2.22
N ALA A 283 18.44 -29.19 -2.19
CA ALA A 283 18.11 -30.60 -1.99
C ALA A 283 16.67 -30.84 -2.51
N ALA A 284 16.26 -32.08 -2.62
CA ALA A 284 14.89 -32.42 -3.04
C ALA A 284 13.85 -31.71 -2.14
N GLY A 285 13.03 -30.84 -2.74
CA GLY A 285 12.03 -30.05 -2.02
C GLY A 285 12.58 -28.88 -1.20
N ARG A 286 13.85 -28.51 -1.41
CA ARG A 286 14.47 -27.34 -0.78
C ARG A 286 15.09 -26.43 -1.84
N TYR A 287 14.64 -25.20 -1.88
CA TYR A 287 15.07 -24.21 -2.87
C TYR A 287 15.49 -22.92 -2.18
N ARG A 288 16.55 -22.30 -2.70
CA ARG A 288 16.94 -20.94 -2.33
C ARG A 288 16.63 -20.00 -3.50
N VAL A 289 15.91 -18.94 -3.22
CA VAL A 289 15.56 -17.91 -4.19
C VAL A 289 16.19 -16.59 -3.77
N THR A 290 16.86 -15.93 -4.70
CA THR A 290 17.48 -14.61 -4.50
C THR A 290 17.13 -13.68 -5.66
N LEU A 291 17.25 -12.36 -5.43
CA LEU A 291 17.13 -11.40 -6.53
C LEU A 291 18.34 -11.51 -7.45
N ALA A 292 18.14 -11.58 -8.77
CA ALA A 292 19.19 -11.70 -9.76
C ALA A 292 20.15 -10.49 -9.75
N GLU A 293 19.67 -9.29 -9.45
CA GLU A 293 20.47 -8.07 -9.37
C GLU A 293 21.00 -7.78 -7.94
N GLY A 294 20.81 -8.73 -7.00
CA GLY A 294 21.23 -8.63 -5.61
C GLY A 294 20.39 -7.68 -4.77
N SER A 295 19.96 -6.53 -5.29
CA SER A 295 19.05 -5.60 -4.62
C SER A 295 18.18 -4.82 -5.60
N VAL A 296 17.01 -4.42 -5.13
CA VAL A 296 16.02 -3.64 -5.89
C VAL A 296 15.57 -2.41 -5.09
N PRO A 297 15.07 -1.35 -5.74
CA PRO A 297 14.45 -0.24 -5.04
C PRO A 297 13.12 -0.65 -4.39
N ALA A 298 12.81 -0.08 -3.21
CA ALA A 298 11.55 -0.30 -2.49
C ALA A 298 10.39 0.48 -3.13
N GLU A 299 9.99 0.13 -4.36
CA GLU A 299 8.94 0.83 -5.11
C GLU A 299 7.84 -0.08 -5.66
N ARG A 300 8.01 -1.41 -5.49
CA ARG A 300 7.04 -2.43 -5.89
C ARG A 300 7.14 -3.61 -4.94
N ASP A 301 6.00 -4.20 -4.61
CA ASP A 301 5.96 -5.40 -3.76
C ASP A 301 6.65 -6.57 -4.44
N PHE A 302 7.41 -7.35 -3.65
CA PHE A 302 7.94 -8.61 -4.12
C PHE A 302 6.86 -9.69 -4.02
N LEU A 303 6.67 -10.43 -5.09
CA LEU A 303 5.75 -11.57 -5.16
C LEU A 303 6.53 -12.78 -5.67
N LEU A 304 6.54 -13.84 -4.88
CA LEU A 304 7.07 -15.14 -5.27
C LEU A 304 5.91 -16.13 -5.36
N ARG A 305 5.85 -16.88 -6.44
CA ARG A 305 4.85 -17.91 -6.69
C ARG A 305 5.56 -19.23 -6.95
N TRP A 306 4.96 -20.31 -6.53
CA TRP A 306 5.46 -21.64 -6.84
C TRP A 306 4.36 -22.68 -6.84
N ARG A 307 4.49 -23.65 -7.72
CA ARG A 307 3.53 -24.75 -7.88
C ARG A 307 4.20 -26.07 -7.51
N PRO A 308 3.70 -26.76 -6.46
CA PRO A 308 4.19 -28.10 -6.13
C PRO A 308 3.68 -29.13 -7.14
N SER A 309 4.48 -30.19 -7.35
CA SER A 309 4.04 -31.38 -8.09
C SER A 309 3.09 -32.15 -7.15
N LEU A 310 1.77 -32.02 -7.39
CA LEU A 310 0.76 -32.75 -6.65
C LEU A 310 0.42 -34.01 -7.42
N GLU A 311 0.71 -35.16 -6.83
CA GLU A 311 0.06 -36.41 -7.21
C GLU A 311 -1.32 -36.43 -6.57
N ASP A 312 -2.38 -36.53 -7.38
CA ASP A 312 -3.81 -36.74 -7.07
C ASP A 312 -4.18 -36.89 -5.59
N ARG A 313 -4.31 -35.82 -4.82
CA ARG A 313 -4.89 -35.88 -3.47
C ARG A 313 -5.69 -34.65 -3.13
N PRO A 314 -6.99 -34.81 -2.83
CA PRO A 314 -7.69 -33.82 -2.03
C PRO A 314 -7.11 -33.90 -0.62
N GLY A 315 -6.53 -32.84 -0.11
CA GLY A 315 -5.89 -32.92 1.19
C GLY A 315 -6.50 -31.94 2.17
N ALA A 316 -7.01 -32.45 3.27
CA ALA A 316 -7.01 -31.68 4.49
C ALA A 316 -5.66 -31.90 5.17
N ALA A 317 -4.92 -30.84 5.47
CA ALA A 317 -3.72 -30.91 6.25
C ALA A 317 -3.95 -30.21 7.60
N LEU A 318 -3.62 -30.93 8.68
CA LEU A 318 -3.68 -30.41 10.04
C LEU A 318 -2.25 -30.34 10.60
N PHE A 319 -1.79 -29.15 10.92
CA PHE A 319 -0.53 -28.90 11.60
C PHE A 319 -0.79 -28.58 13.07
N SER A 320 0.07 -28.97 13.97
CA SER A 320 -0.09 -28.69 15.40
C SER A 320 1.19 -28.14 16.04
N GLU A 321 1.00 -27.33 17.06
CA GLU A 321 2.06 -26.80 17.92
C GLU A 321 1.59 -26.85 19.36
N THR A 322 2.50 -27.18 20.29
CA THR A 322 2.27 -27.00 21.71
C THR A 322 3.11 -25.84 22.19
N TRP A 323 2.47 -24.79 22.69
CA TRP A 323 3.13 -23.60 23.20
C TRP A 323 2.57 -23.22 24.57
N GLN A 324 3.45 -23.04 25.56
CA GLN A 324 3.10 -22.75 26.96
C GLN A 324 2.01 -23.67 27.56
N GLY A 325 2.01 -24.94 27.18
CA GLY A 325 1.03 -25.93 27.66
C GLY A 325 -0.33 -25.90 26.98
N GLN A 326 -0.53 -24.98 26.02
CA GLN A 326 -1.71 -24.92 25.17
C GLN A 326 -1.45 -25.59 23.83
N HIS A 327 -2.48 -26.14 23.20
CA HIS A 327 -2.41 -26.82 21.91
C HIS A 327 -2.99 -25.93 20.83
N TYR A 328 -2.20 -25.72 19.77
CA TYR A 328 -2.62 -24.93 18.61
C TYR A 328 -2.65 -25.81 17.39
N GLY A 329 -3.64 -25.57 16.52
CA GLY A 329 -3.79 -26.27 15.24
C GLY A 329 -3.99 -25.32 14.10
N LEU A 330 -3.47 -25.69 12.93
CA LEU A 330 -3.74 -25.03 11.65
C LEU A 330 -4.36 -26.05 10.71
N LEU A 331 -5.64 -25.89 10.43
CA LEU A 331 -6.38 -26.69 9.44
C LEU A 331 -6.34 -26.02 8.09
N MET A 332 -5.90 -26.74 7.08
CA MET A 332 -6.06 -26.38 5.68
C MET A 332 -7.00 -27.39 5.03
N LEU A 333 -8.10 -26.91 4.46
CA LEU A 333 -9.07 -27.71 3.75
C LEU A 333 -9.08 -27.32 2.27
N MET A 334 -8.82 -28.30 1.40
CA MET A 334 -8.97 -28.14 -0.04
C MET A 334 -10.37 -28.63 -0.45
N PRO A 335 -11.12 -27.86 -1.22
CA PRO A 335 -12.41 -28.31 -1.72
C PRO A 335 -12.22 -29.53 -2.64
N PRO A 336 -13.22 -30.43 -2.71
CA PRO A 336 -13.18 -31.56 -3.64
C PRO A 336 -13.06 -31.04 -5.08
N GLN A 337 -12.20 -31.66 -5.88
CA GLN A 337 -12.20 -31.44 -7.32
C GLN A 337 -13.47 -32.03 -7.90
N THR A 338 -14.35 -31.18 -8.36
CA THR A 338 -15.61 -31.65 -8.97
C THR A 338 -15.47 -31.68 -10.50
N GLU A 339 -15.34 -32.86 -11.02
CA GLU A 339 -15.60 -33.13 -12.43
C GLU A 339 -17.06 -32.78 -12.74
N SER A 340 -17.31 -31.71 -13.46
CA SER A 340 -18.61 -31.29 -13.95
C SER A 340 -19.59 -30.68 -12.94
N LEU A 341 -19.44 -29.38 -12.72
CA LEU A 341 -20.51 -28.57 -12.14
C LEU A 341 -21.47 -28.06 -13.22
N PRO A 342 -22.79 -27.95 -12.93
CA PRO A 342 -23.69 -27.24 -13.81
C PRO A 342 -23.20 -25.82 -13.99
N HIS A 343 -22.86 -25.41 -15.20
CA HIS A 343 -22.46 -24.05 -15.52
C HIS A 343 -23.61 -23.09 -15.22
N GLY A 344 -23.31 -22.09 -14.34
CA GLY A 344 -24.07 -20.86 -14.32
C GLY A 344 -25.29 -20.81 -13.41
N VAL A 345 -25.09 -20.59 -12.12
CA VAL A 345 -26.12 -19.91 -11.31
C VAL A 345 -26.25 -18.48 -11.86
N ALA A 346 -27.45 -18.12 -12.30
CA ALA A 346 -27.73 -16.75 -12.75
C ALA A 346 -27.45 -15.77 -11.60
N ARG A 347 -26.73 -14.69 -11.88
CA ARG A 347 -26.23 -13.75 -10.89
C ARG A 347 -26.44 -12.29 -11.29
N GLU A 348 -26.44 -11.42 -10.31
CA GLU A 348 -26.35 -9.97 -10.51
C GLU A 348 -24.92 -9.51 -10.20
N LEU A 349 -24.19 -9.06 -11.20
CA LEU A 349 -22.83 -8.59 -11.08
C LEU A 349 -22.76 -7.07 -11.09
N VAL A 350 -22.28 -6.46 -10.00
CA VAL A 350 -22.04 -5.02 -9.89
C VAL A 350 -20.54 -4.75 -9.91
N LEU A 351 -20.04 -4.19 -11.00
CA LEU A 351 -18.64 -3.85 -11.17
C LEU A 351 -18.41 -2.39 -10.72
N VAL A 352 -17.65 -2.19 -9.66
CA VAL A 352 -17.33 -0.85 -9.14
C VAL A 352 -15.88 -0.54 -9.47
N VAL A 353 -15.62 0.58 -10.12
CA VAL A 353 -14.27 0.93 -10.57
C VAL A 353 -13.86 2.30 -10.06
N ASP A 354 -12.69 2.33 -9.47
CA ASP A 354 -11.97 3.54 -9.12
C ASP A 354 -11.42 4.22 -10.38
N THR A 355 -11.72 5.50 -10.52
CA THR A 355 -11.18 6.36 -11.59
C THR A 355 -10.54 7.61 -11.01
N SER A 356 -10.07 7.56 -9.75
CA SER A 356 -9.35 8.63 -9.07
C SER A 356 -7.96 8.89 -9.67
N GLY A 357 -7.34 9.97 -9.25
CA GLY A 357 -6.02 10.38 -9.75
C GLY A 357 -4.90 9.36 -9.49
N SER A 358 -4.95 8.58 -8.41
CA SER A 358 -3.99 7.51 -8.10
C SER A 358 -4.03 6.38 -9.15
N MET A 359 -5.20 6.11 -9.72
CA MET A 359 -5.37 5.12 -10.79
C MET A 359 -4.72 5.51 -12.12
N HIS A 360 -4.04 6.67 -12.21
CA HIS A 360 -3.41 7.12 -13.44
C HIS A 360 -2.21 6.24 -13.85
N GLY A 361 -1.97 6.11 -15.15
CA GLY A 361 -0.90 5.25 -15.69
C GLY A 361 -1.39 3.83 -15.93
N ASP A 362 -0.62 2.85 -15.46
CA ASP A 362 -0.91 1.43 -15.70
C ASP A 362 -2.18 0.97 -14.98
N SER A 363 -2.51 1.52 -13.80
CA SER A 363 -3.66 1.10 -13.01
C SER A 363 -4.99 1.26 -13.76
N ILE A 364 -5.23 2.40 -14.43
CA ILE A 364 -6.47 2.59 -15.22
C ILE A 364 -6.50 1.71 -16.48
N VAL A 365 -5.33 1.36 -17.04
CA VAL A 365 -5.24 0.42 -18.17
C VAL A 365 -5.62 -0.98 -17.70
N GLN A 366 -5.07 -1.41 -16.56
CA GLN A 366 -5.40 -2.68 -15.90
C GLN A 366 -6.89 -2.74 -15.56
N ALA A 367 -7.45 -1.67 -14.95
CA ALA A 367 -8.87 -1.61 -14.60
C ALA A 367 -9.80 -1.76 -15.82
N ARG A 368 -9.48 -1.06 -16.92
CA ARG A 368 -10.25 -1.22 -18.18
C ARG A 368 -10.15 -2.63 -18.74
N ALA A 369 -8.95 -3.21 -18.75
CA ALA A 369 -8.74 -4.58 -19.22
C ALA A 369 -9.50 -5.59 -18.35
N ALA A 370 -9.47 -5.42 -17.02
CA ALA A 370 -10.22 -6.22 -16.05
C ALA A 370 -11.72 -6.15 -16.32
N LEU A 371 -12.29 -4.94 -16.46
CA LEU A 371 -13.71 -4.77 -16.76
C LEU A 371 -14.11 -5.37 -18.11
N LEU A 372 -13.28 -5.19 -19.15
CA LEU A 372 -13.54 -5.78 -20.47
C LEU A 372 -13.47 -7.31 -20.42
N SER A 373 -12.55 -7.88 -19.63
CA SER A 373 -12.49 -9.33 -19.40
C SER A 373 -13.71 -9.83 -18.65
N ALA A 374 -14.11 -9.13 -17.59
CA ALA A 374 -15.32 -9.41 -16.83
C ALA A 374 -16.60 -9.43 -17.69
N LEU A 375 -16.77 -8.43 -18.55
CA LEU A 375 -17.93 -8.33 -19.45
C LEU A 375 -18.00 -9.47 -20.48
N ARG A 376 -16.87 -10.05 -20.89
CA ARG A 376 -16.82 -11.21 -21.78
C ARG A 376 -17.28 -12.51 -21.13
N GLN A 377 -17.23 -12.57 -19.80
CA GLN A 377 -17.57 -13.76 -19.02
C GLN A 377 -19.01 -13.78 -18.51
N LEU A 378 -19.80 -12.73 -18.80
CA LEU A 378 -21.20 -12.69 -18.45
C LEU A 378 -21.99 -13.71 -19.28
N GLY A 379 -22.76 -14.53 -18.58
CA GLY A 379 -23.71 -15.48 -19.18
C GLY A 379 -25.01 -14.81 -19.64
N PRO A 380 -25.81 -15.49 -20.46
CA PRO A 380 -27.05 -14.93 -20.99
C PRO A 380 -28.11 -14.65 -19.92
N ASN A 381 -28.02 -15.30 -18.77
CA ASN A 381 -28.94 -15.15 -17.65
C ASN A 381 -28.41 -14.18 -16.57
N ASP A 382 -27.18 -13.68 -16.72
CA ASP A 382 -26.58 -12.74 -15.80
C ASP A 382 -27.17 -11.33 -16.01
N ARG A 383 -27.25 -10.59 -14.92
CA ARG A 383 -27.51 -9.13 -14.94
C ARG A 383 -26.27 -8.41 -14.47
N PHE A 384 -26.06 -7.19 -14.95
CA PHE A 384 -24.87 -6.45 -14.56
C PHE A 384 -25.09 -4.93 -14.52
N ASN A 385 -24.24 -4.23 -13.77
CA ASN A 385 -24.06 -2.79 -13.80
C ASN A 385 -22.58 -2.42 -13.62
N ILE A 386 -22.21 -1.21 -14.04
CA ILE A 386 -20.90 -0.62 -13.80
C ILE A 386 -21.09 0.69 -13.05
N ILE A 387 -20.38 0.86 -11.95
CA ILE A 387 -20.35 2.07 -11.16
C ILE A 387 -18.92 2.58 -11.17
N GLN A 388 -18.68 3.78 -11.69
CA GLN A 388 -17.39 4.46 -11.56
C GLN A 388 -17.45 5.46 -10.40
N PHE A 389 -16.31 5.68 -9.76
CA PHE A 389 -16.17 6.74 -8.77
C PHE A 389 -14.80 7.42 -8.85
N ASN A 390 -14.82 8.70 -8.56
CA ASN A 390 -13.68 9.58 -8.31
C ASN A 390 -14.11 10.66 -7.30
N SER A 391 -14.14 11.93 -7.66
CA SER A 391 -14.80 12.99 -6.87
C SER A 391 -16.33 12.92 -6.93
N SER A 392 -16.89 12.09 -7.81
CA SER A 392 -18.32 11.80 -7.97
C SER A 392 -18.55 10.31 -8.13
N VAL A 393 -19.80 9.88 -8.02
CA VAL A 393 -20.22 8.48 -8.23
C VAL A 393 -21.24 8.42 -9.33
N ASP A 394 -20.92 7.72 -10.41
CA ASP A 394 -21.77 7.57 -11.57
C ASP A 394 -22.01 6.10 -11.92
N ALA A 395 -23.25 5.72 -12.18
CA ALA A 395 -23.59 4.37 -12.61
C ALA A 395 -23.97 4.35 -14.10
N LEU A 396 -23.47 3.35 -14.83
CA LEU A 396 -23.77 3.20 -16.26
C LEU A 396 -25.29 3.04 -16.49
N PHE A 397 -25.94 2.27 -15.63
CA PHE A 397 -27.38 2.06 -15.67
C PHE A 397 -28.03 2.42 -14.33
N ALA A 398 -29.29 2.83 -14.35
CA ALA A 398 -30.04 3.11 -13.12
C ALA A 398 -30.18 1.87 -12.22
N ARG A 399 -30.24 0.68 -12.83
CA ARG A 399 -30.28 -0.66 -12.19
C ARG A 399 -29.53 -1.68 -13.04
N ALA A 400 -29.27 -2.87 -12.49
CA ALA A 400 -28.63 -3.93 -13.24
C ALA A 400 -29.44 -4.36 -14.47
N MET A 401 -28.78 -4.45 -15.63
CA MET A 401 -29.36 -4.80 -16.92
C MET A 401 -28.96 -6.22 -17.35
N PRO A 402 -29.75 -6.91 -18.19
CA PRO A 402 -29.35 -8.20 -18.74
C PRO A 402 -28.02 -8.14 -19.51
N GLY A 403 -27.23 -9.22 -19.46
CA GLY A 403 -25.97 -9.37 -20.20
C GLY A 403 -26.18 -9.62 -21.71
N ASP A 404 -27.15 -8.94 -22.33
CA ASP A 404 -27.42 -9.05 -23.75
C ASP A 404 -26.47 -8.18 -24.61
N ARG A 405 -26.50 -8.41 -25.90
CA ARG A 405 -25.57 -7.74 -26.86
C ARG A 405 -25.64 -6.21 -26.81
N GLU A 406 -26.83 -5.65 -26.61
CA GLU A 406 -27.01 -4.20 -26.62
C GLU A 406 -26.38 -3.56 -25.40
N HIS A 407 -26.71 -4.04 -24.19
CA HIS A 407 -26.16 -3.55 -22.94
C HIS A 407 -24.66 -3.80 -22.81
N LEU A 408 -24.17 -4.96 -23.30
CA LEU A 408 -22.74 -5.24 -23.33
C LEU A 408 -21.99 -4.25 -24.26
N GLN A 409 -22.53 -3.91 -25.42
CA GLN A 409 -21.92 -2.91 -26.30
C GLN A 409 -21.89 -1.51 -25.67
N GLN A 410 -22.92 -1.13 -24.93
CA GLN A 410 -22.94 0.13 -24.18
C GLN A 410 -21.86 0.12 -23.10
N ALA A 411 -21.76 -0.96 -22.33
CA ALA A 411 -20.76 -1.13 -21.30
C ALA A 411 -19.32 -1.08 -21.84
N ILE A 412 -19.06 -1.76 -22.95
CA ILE A 412 -17.73 -1.75 -23.60
C ILE A 412 -17.34 -0.34 -24.03
N ARG A 413 -18.27 0.43 -24.60
CA ARG A 413 -18.00 1.84 -24.94
C ARG A 413 -17.71 2.67 -23.70
N TYR A 414 -18.50 2.50 -22.66
CA TYR A 414 -18.32 3.20 -21.40
C TYR A 414 -16.96 2.90 -20.77
N VAL A 415 -16.59 1.62 -20.65
CA VAL A 415 -15.31 1.20 -20.09
C VAL A 415 -14.11 1.76 -20.85
N ARG A 416 -14.17 1.78 -22.19
CA ARG A 416 -13.11 2.36 -23.03
C ARG A 416 -12.97 3.88 -22.83
N GLY A 417 -14.02 4.55 -22.41
CA GLY A 417 -14.04 5.98 -22.11
C GLY A 417 -13.56 6.37 -20.72
N LEU A 418 -13.40 5.42 -19.78
CA LEU A 418 -12.97 5.71 -18.42
C LEU A 418 -11.59 6.39 -18.41
N ARG A 419 -11.43 7.39 -17.57
CA ARG A 419 -10.16 8.11 -17.37
C ARG A 419 -9.93 8.32 -15.88
N ALA A 420 -8.69 8.23 -15.46
CA ALA A 420 -8.31 8.50 -14.09
C ALA A 420 -8.16 10.01 -13.90
N ASP A 421 -8.95 10.59 -12.98
CA ASP A 421 -8.92 12.00 -12.61
C ASP A 421 -9.68 12.25 -11.29
N GLY A 422 -9.33 13.32 -10.58
CA GLY A 422 -10.05 13.76 -9.38
C GLY A 422 -9.68 13.02 -8.09
N GLY A 423 -10.53 13.17 -7.07
CA GLY A 423 -10.40 12.57 -5.74
C GLY A 423 -10.92 11.14 -5.67
N THR A 424 -11.13 10.60 -4.44
CA THR A 424 -11.48 9.20 -4.20
C THR A 424 -12.66 9.10 -3.23
N GLU A 425 -13.88 9.37 -3.70
CA GLU A 425 -15.11 9.28 -2.89
C GLU A 425 -15.62 7.83 -2.82
N MET A 426 -14.83 6.96 -2.17
CA MET A 426 -15.08 5.51 -2.11
C MET A 426 -16.32 5.14 -1.29
N LEU A 427 -16.60 5.83 -0.17
CA LEU A 427 -17.72 5.51 0.71
C LEU A 427 -19.10 5.68 0.04
N PRO A 428 -19.39 6.77 -0.69
CA PRO A 428 -20.61 6.88 -1.49
C PRO A 428 -20.72 5.78 -2.55
N ALA A 429 -19.61 5.42 -3.22
CA ALA A 429 -19.59 4.35 -4.22
C ALA A 429 -19.92 2.97 -3.60
N MET A 430 -19.32 2.66 -2.46
CA MET A 430 -19.61 1.43 -1.71
C MET A 430 -21.08 1.35 -1.31
N ARG A 431 -21.63 2.43 -0.75
CA ARG A 431 -23.05 2.49 -0.40
C ARG A 431 -23.95 2.30 -1.63
N ARG A 432 -23.63 2.94 -2.74
CA ARG A 432 -24.41 2.81 -3.98
C ARG A 432 -24.36 1.38 -4.51
N ALA A 433 -23.21 0.71 -4.45
CA ALA A 433 -23.06 -0.67 -4.89
C ALA A 433 -23.80 -1.69 -4.03
N LEU A 434 -23.94 -1.42 -2.72
CA LEU A 434 -24.61 -2.30 -1.77
C LEU A 434 -26.11 -1.98 -1.58
N GLN A 435 -26.59 -0.86 -2.11
CA GLN A 435 -28.01 -0.47 -2.08
C GLN A 435 -28.80 -1.18 -3.18
N ASP A 436 -30.09 -1.43 -2.89
CA ASP A 436 -31.09 -1.94 -3.83
C ASP A 436 -30.73 -3.31 -4.47
N PRO A 437 -30.75 -4.41 -3.71
CA PRO A 437 -30.71 -5.74 -4.33
C PRO A 437 -31.88 -5.90 -5.29
N ASP A 438 -31.60 -6.46 -6.47
CA ASP A 438 -32.67 -6.80 -7.43
C ASP A 438 -33.64 -7.80 -6.76
N PRO A 439 -34.95 -7.52 -6.78
CA PRO A 439 -35.96 -8.43 -6.20
C PRO A 439 -36.04 -9.78 -6.92
N SER A 440 -35.27 -10.01 -7.98
CA SER A 440 -35.23 -11.29 -8.74
C SER A 440 -34.67 -12.47 -7.93
N GLY A 441 -34.06 -12.26 -6.74
CA GLY A 441 -33.47 -13.31 -5.92
C GLY A 441 -32.18 -13.90 -6.50
N LEU A 442 -31.54 -13.22 -7.45
CA LEU A 442 -30.26 -13.62 -8.02
C LEU A 442 -29.13 -13.46 -6.98
N LEU A 443 -28.11 -14.31 -7.06
CA LEU A 443 -26.90 -14.16 -6.27
C LEU A 443 -26.21 -12.85 -6.66
N ARG A 444 -26.21 -11.87 -5.74
CA ARG A 444 -25.59 -10.58 -5.99
C ARG A 444 -24.11 -10.61 -5.63
N GLN A 445 -23.26 -10.25 -6.59
CA GLN A 445 -21.81 -10.19 -6.46
C GLN A 445 -21.33 -8.78 -6.82
N VAL A 446 -20.67 -8.12 -5.89
CA VAL A 446 -20.07 -6.79 -6.07
C VAL A 446 -18.57 -6.98 -6.23
N VAL A 447 -18.00 -6.57 -7.35
CA VAL A 447 -16.56 -6.59 -7.61
C VAL A 447 -16.03 -5.16 -7.57
N PHE A 448 -15.19 -4.85 -6.60
CA PHE A 448 -14.67 -3.52 -6.33
C PHE A 448 -13.22 -3.40 -6.77
N LEU A 449 -12.97 -2.64 -7.85
CA LEU A 449 -11.65 -2.46 -8.47
C LEU A 449 -11.06 -1.12 -8.06
N THR A 450 -9.95 -1.09 -7.34
CA THR A 450 -9.28 0.13 -6.87
C THR A 450 -7.84 -0.15 -6.45
N ASP A 451 -7.00 0.87 -6.33
CA ASP A 451 -5.73 0.78 -5.61
C ASP A 451 -5.91 0.88 -4.08
N GLY A 452 -7.13 1.13 -3.62
CA GLY A 452 -7.50 1.14 -2.20
C GLY A 452 -6.91 2.27 -1.38
N ALA A 453 -6.48 3.34 -1.99
CA ALA A 453 -5.75 4.43 -1.34
C ALA A 453 -6.67 5.39 -0.57
N VAL A 454 -7.27 4.95 0.53
CA VAL A 454 -8.14 5.77 1.41
C VAL A 454 -7.70 5.70 2.87
N GLY A 455 -7.98 6.75 3.63
CA GLY A 455 -7.68 6.84 5.07
C GLY A 455 -8.86 6.53 6.01
N ASN A 456 -10.10 6.55 5.52
CA ASN A 456 -11.33 6.37 6.31
C ASN A 456 -11.88 4.92 6.27
N GLU A 457 -10.99 3.92 6.33
CA GLU A 457 -11.33 2.49 6.21
C GLU A 457 -12.44 2.04 7.16
N GLN A 458 -12.49 2.58 8.40
CA GLN A 458 -13.51 2.21 9.39
C GLN A 458 -14.94 2.52 8.91
N ALA A 459 -15.15 3.67 8.28
CA ALA A 459 -16.46 4.05 7.73
C ALA A 459 -16.88 3.13 6.58
N LEU A 460 -15.92 2.71 5.77
CA LEU A 460 -16.12 1.77 4.67
C LEU A 460 -16.48 0.37 5.19
N PHE A 461 -15.76 -0.15 6.18
CA PHE A 461 -16.08 -1.44 6.80
C PHE A 461 -17.47 -1.44 7.45
N ALA A 462 -17.84 -0.33 8.15
CA ALA A 462 -19.16 -0.17 8.73
C ALA A 462 -20.26 -0.19 7.64
N ALA A 463 -20.01 0.42 6.48
CA ALA A 463 -20.95 0.38 5.36
C ALA A 463 -21.10 -1.04 4.81
N VAL A 464 -19.99 -1.76 4.58
CA VAL A 464 -20.03 -3.15 4.13
C VAL A 464 -20.81 -4.02 5.12
N THR A 465 -20.44 -4.01 6.41
CA THR A 465 -21.08 -4.85 7.43
C THR A 465 -22.59 -4.62 7.56
N ARG A 466 -23.04 -3.35 7.43
CA ARG A 466 -24.47 -3.00 7.62
C ARG A 466 -25.31 -3.18 6.37
N GLN A 467 -24.72 -3.10 5.19
CA GLN A 467 -25.47 -2.98 3.93
C GLN A 467 -25.27 -4.16 2.97
N SER A 468 -24.31 -5.08 3.22
CA SER A 468 -24.06 -6.22 2.31
C SER A 468 -25.28 -7.14 2.18
N GLY A 469 -26.08 -7.33 3.24
CA GLY A 469 -27.18 -8.28 3.22
C GLY A 469 -26.71 -9.65 2.73
N ASP A 470 -27.34 -10.17 1.65
CA ASP A 470 -26.93 -11.41 0.97
C ASP A 470 -25.93 -11.21 -0.17
N SER A 471 -25.47 -9.98 -0.42
CA SER A 471 -24.46 -9.69 -1.42
C SER A 471 -23.08 -10.24 -1.00
N ARG A 472 -22.29 -10.66 -1.98
CA ARG A 472 -20.88 -11.01 -1.81
C ARG A 472 -20.01 -9.89 -2.36
N LEU A 473 -19.03 -9.44 -1.59
CA LEU A 473 -18.11 -8.38 -2.00
C LEU A 473 -16.73 -8.96 -2.30
N PHE A 474 -16.32 -8.85 -3.55
CA PHE A 474 -14.99 -9.19 -4.01
C PHE A 474 -14.21 -7.91 -4.26
N THR A 475 -12.94 -7.90 -3.91
CA THR A 475 -12.09 -6.74 -4.11
C THR A 475 -10.93 -7.07 -5.02
N VAL A 476 -10.65 -6.19 -5.97
CA VAL A 476 -9.52 -6.31 -6.91
C VAL A 476 -8.58 -5.14 -6.68
N GLY A 477 -7.43 -5.43 -6.11
CA GLY A 477 -6.37 -4.46 -5.89
C GLY A 477 -5.52 -4.30 -7.13
N ILE A 478 -5.46 -3.08 -7.65
CA ILE A 478 -4.79 -2.76 -8.92
C ILE A 478 -3.56 -1.90 -8.65
N GLY A 479 -2.52 -2.09 -9.47
CA GLY A 479 -1.30 -1.28 -9.42
C GLY A 479 -0.18 -1.89 -8.59
N SER A 480 0.90 -1.12 -8.38
CA SER A 480 2.15 -1.62 -7.79
C SER A 480 2.11 -1.81 -6.27
N ALA A 481 1.18 -1.14 -5.56
CA ALA A 481 1.07 -1.21 -4.09
C ALA A 481 -0.35 -0.90 -3.60
N PRO A 482 -1.34 -1.75 -3.88
CA PRO A 482 -2.70 -1.53 -3.41
C PRO A 482 -2.80 -1.65 -1.88
N ASN A 483 -3.77 -0.95 -1.28
CA ASN A 483 -4.06 -1.08 0.15
C ASN A 483 -4.66 -2.46 0.47
N ALA A 484 -3.79 -3.48 0.59
CA ALA A 484 -4.19 -4.86 0.83
C ALA A 484 -5.00 -5.03 2.13
N LEU A 485 -4.78 -4.18 3.15
CA LEU A 485 -5.55 -4.21 4.39
C LEU A 485 -7.03 -3.93 4.12
N PHE A 486 -7.32 -2.80 3.48
CA PHE A 486 -8.69 -2.43 3.14
C PHE A 486 -9.34 -3.50 2.28
N MET A 487 -8.66 -3.90 1.22
CA MET A 487 -9.16 -4.89 0.25
C MET A 487 -9.51 -6.23 0.89
N THR A 488 -8.57 -6.81 1.64
CA THR A 488 -8.77 -8.10 2.31
C THR A 488 -9.90 -8.04 3.34
N ARG A 489 -9.95 -6.97 4.16
CA ARG A 489 -10.99 -6.84 5.17
C ARG A 489 -12.36 -6.56 4.58
N ALA A 490 -12.45 -5.69 3.59
CA ALA A 490 -13.71 -5.41 2.90
C ALA A 490 -14.30 -6.68 2.27
N ALA A 491 -13.47 -7.47 1.59
CA ALA A 491 -13.86 -8.77 1.04
C ALA A 491 -14.30 -9.73 2.15
N LYS A 492 -13.55 -9.86 3.25
CA LYS A 492 -13.91 -10.73 4.39
C LYS A 492 -15.24 -10.34 5.02
N PHE A 493 -15.51 -9.07 5.26
CA PHE A 493 -16.81 -8.60 5.75
C PHE A 493 -17.94 -8.83 4.76
N GLY A 494 -17.64 -8.75 3.47
CA GLY A 494 -18.57 -9.03 2.38
C GLY A 494 -18.64 -10.50 1.96
N ARG A 495 -18.05 -11.43 2.71
CA ARG A 495 -18.06 -12.89 2.43
C ARG A 495 -17.50 -13.26 1.04
N GLY A 496 -16.56 -12.48 0.53
CA GLY A 496 -15.85 -12.71 -0.72
C GLY A 496 -14.34 -12.78 -0.52
N SER A 497 -13.60 -12.65 -1.61
CA SER A 497 -12.13 -12.73 -1.66
C SER A 497 -11.45 -11.47 -2.20
N PHE A 498 -10.15 -11.37 -1.99
CA PHE A 498 -9.29 -10.31 -2.51
C PHE A 498 -8.37 -10.85 -3.59
N THR A 499 -8.41 -10.24 -4.76
CA THR A 499 -7.52 -10.53 -5.89
C THR A 499 -6.54 -9.38 -6.10
N TYR A 500 -5.27 -9.69 -6.35
CA TYR A 500 -4.23 -8.69 -6.63
C TYR A 500 -3.78 -8.77 -8.09
N ILE A 501 -3.71 -7.60 -8.75
CA ILE A 501 -3.23 -7.43 -10.12
C ILE A 501 -2.12 -6.37 -10.11
N GLY A 502 -0.89 -6.80 -10.28
CA GLY A 502 0.29 -5.92 -10.25
C GLY A 502 0.77 -5.47 -11.63
N SER A 503 0.41 -6.17 -12.71
CA SER A 503 0.77 -5.81 -14.07
C SER A 503 -0.37 -6.01 -15.06
N THR A 504 -0.27 -5.34 -16.24
CA THR A 504 -1.25 -5.47 -17.33
C THR A 504 -1.29 -6.87 -17.93
N ASP A 505 -0.18 -7.59 -17.88
CA ASP A 505 -0.06 -8.92 -18.48
C ASP A 505 -0.80 -10.00 -17.67
N GLU A 506 -1.04 -9.77 -16.37
CA GLU A 506 -1.76 -10.69 -15.50
C GLU A 506 -3.27 -10.48 -15.50
N VAL A 507 -3.76 -9.37 -16.05
CA VAL A 507 -5.19 -9.00 -15.94
C VAL A 507 -6.10 -10.09 -16.45
N GLU A 508 -5.83 -10.62 -17.65
CA GLU A 508 -6.72 -11.60 -18.28
C GLU A 508 -6.75 -12.92 -17.48
N GLN A 509 -5.62 -13.37 -17.00
CA GLN A 509 -5.50 -14.55 -16.17
C GLN A 509 -6.21 -14.34 -14.83
N ARG A 510 -5.85 -13.29 -14.07
CA ARG A 510 -6.40 -13.05 -12.72
C ARG A 510 -7.89 -12.74 -12.70
N ILE A 511 -8.40 -12.06 -13.71
CA ILE A 511 -9.83 -11.84 -13.86
C ILE A 511 -10.53 -13.13 -14.31
N GLY A 512 -9.90 -13.94 -15.17
CA GLY A 512 -10.39 -15.26 -15.53
C GLY A 512 -10.59 -16.13 -14.29
N GLU A 513 -9.54 -16.29 -13.49
CA GLU A 513 -9.52 -17.01 -12.23
C GLU A 513 -10.61 -16.51 -11.24
N LEU A 514 -10.72 -15.19 -11.06
CA LEU A 514 -11.76 -14.60 -10.20
C LEU A 514 -13.17 -14.94 -10.72
N PHE A 515 -13.40 -14.88 -12.03
CA PHE A 515 -14.72 -15.16 -12.59
C PHE A 515 -15.06 -16.65 -12.60
N GLU A 516 -14.09 -17.53 -12.74
CA GLU A 516 -14.26 -18.97 -12.50
C GLU A 516 -14.69 -19.21 -11.05
N GLN A 517 -14.00 -18.59 -10.08
CA GLN A 517 -14.40 -18.61 -8.67
C GLN A 517 -15.82 -18.08 -8.46
N LEU A 518 -16.15 -16.90 -9.04
CA LEU A 518 -17.49 -16.30 -8.94
C LEU A 518 -18.59 -17.19 -9.54
N SER A 519 -18.25 -18.03 -10.50
CA SER A 519 -19.19 -18.92 -11.21
C SER A 519 -19.27 -20.31 -10.62
N ALA A 520 -18.28 -20.70 -9.79
CA ALA A 520 -18.18 -22.02 -9.21
C ALA A 520 -19.10 -22.15 -7.99
N PRO A 521 -19.77 -23.28 -7.81
CA PRO A 521 -20.52 -23.53 -6.59
C PRO A 521 -19.59 -23.57 -5.40
N VAL A 522 -20.09 -23.07 -4.35
CA VAL A 522 -19.45 -22.87 -3.09
C VAL A 522 -19.94 -23.94 -2.13
N LEU A 523 -19.04 -24.48 -1.32
CA LEU A 523 -19.47 -25.23 -0.14
C LEU A 523 -19.99 -24.21 0.86
N THR A 524 -21.28 -24.19 1.06
CA THR A 524 -21.95 -23.27 2.00
C THR A 524 -22.24 -23.97 3.31
N ASP A 525 -22.52 -23.16 4.35
CA ASP A 525 -22.88 -23.67 5.69
C ASP A 525 -21.81 -24.60 6.27
N VAL A 526 -20.53 -24.28 6.07
CA VAL A 526 -19.41 -25.10 6.56
C VAL A 526 -19.41 -25.10 8.08
N ARG A 527 -19.40 -26.30 8.67
CA ARG A 527 -19.34 -26.55 10.11
C ARG A 527 -18.16 -27.45 10.43
N LEU A 528 -17.49 -27.18 11.55
CA LEU A 528 -16.34 -27.95 12.02
C LEU A 528 -16.64 -28.52 13.39
N HIS A 529 -16.45 -29.83 13.55
CA HIS A 529 -16.56 -30.53 14.82
C HIS A 529 -15.18 -31.03 15.22
N TRP A 530 -14.54 -30.29 16.11
CA TRP A 530 -13.22 -30.62 16.62
C TRP A 530 -13.30 -31.73 17.66
N ARG A 531 -12.32 -32.62 17.67
CA ARG A 531 -12.14 -33.61 18.71
C ARG A 531 -10.74 -33.51 19.32
N THR A 532 -10.73 -33.43 20.63
CA THR A 532 -9.51 -33.36 21.44
C THR A 532 -9.29 -34.70 22.17
N ALA A 533 -8.08 -34.89 22.73
CA ALA A 533 -7.70 -36.14 23.40
C ALA A 533 -8.53 -36.42 24.67
N ASP A 534 -9.08 -35.43 25.32
CA ASP A 534 -9.98 -35.57 26.49
C ASP A 534 -11.44 -35.66 26.09
N GLY A 535 -11.75 -35.70 24.79
CA GLY A 535 -13.10 -35.76 24.25
C GLY A 535 -13.89 -34.46 24.30
N SER A 536 -13.22 -33.34 24.67
CA SER A 536 -13.82 -31.99 24.61
C SER A 536 -13.91 -31.51 23.16
N ASP A 537 -14.96 -30.77 22.85
CA ASP A 537 -15.13 -30.03 21.61
C ASP A 537 -14.89 -28.50 21.80
N ALA A 538 -14.51 -28.10 23.01
CA ALA A 538 -14.26 -26.72 23.38
C ALA A 538 -12.93 -26.22 22.78
N VAL A 539 -13.03 -25.51 21.69
CA VAL A 539 -11.89 -24.90 20.99
C VAL A 539 -12.15 -23.43 20.70
N ALA A 540 -11.10 -22.62 20.70
CA ALA A 540 -11.13 -21.25 20.24
C ALA A 540 -10.60 -21.20 18.81
N GLN A 541 -11.48 -21.20 17.82
CA GLN A 541 -11.09 -21.14 16.39
C GLN A 541 -11.16 -19.73 15.82
N THR A 542 -10.36 -19.48 14.80
CA THR A 542 -10.38 -18.27 13.97
C THR A 542 -10.22 -18.61 12.48
N PRO A 543 -11.09 -18.09 11.56
CA PRO A 543 -12.22 -17.22 11.86
C PRO A 543 -13.29 -17.93 12.69
N THR A 544 -13.93 -17.17 13.62
CA THR A 544 -15.02 -17.69 14.46
C THR A 544 -16.21 -18.15 13.61
N ALA A 545 -16.57 -17.36 12.58
CA ALA A 545 -17.53 -17.75 11.57
C ALA A 545 -16.76 -18.33 10.37
N VAL A 546 -16.97 -19.63 10.11
CA VAL A 546 -16.36 -20.30 8.96
C VAL A 546 -16.92 -19.69 7.67
N PRO A 547 -16.09 -19.13 6.76
CA PRO A 547 -16.58 -18.59 5.50
C PRO A 547 -17.04 -19.69 4.56
N ASP A 548 -17.79 -19.32 3.54
CA ASP A 548 -18.10 -20.21 2.43
C ASP A 548 -16.79 -20.62 1.71
N LEU A 549 -16.73 -21.83 1.20
CA LEU A 549 -15.59 -22.38 0.48
C LEU A 549 -15.84 -22.30 -1.01
N TYR A 550 -15.01 -21.57 -1.72
CA TYR A 550 -15.04 -21.48 -3.18
C TYR A 550 -14.17 -22.57 -3.82
N ALA A 551 -14.52 -23.01 -5.06
CA ALA A 551 -13.70 -23.95 -5.78
C ALA A 551 -12.29 -23.39 -6.00
N GLY A 552 -11.26 -24.23 -5.78
CA GLY A 552 -9.88 -23.82 -5.93
C GLY A 552 -9.31 -22.94 -4.79
N GLU A 553 -10.13 -22.54 -3.79
CA GLU A 553 -9.67 -21.74 -2.66
C GLU A 553 -9.65 -22.56 -1.37
N PRO A 554 -8.48 -22.76 -0.71
CA PRO A 554 -8.43 -23.53 0.51
C PRO A 554 -9.03 -22.73 1.68
N LEU A 555 -9.79 -23.44 2.52
CA LEU A 555 -10.20 -22.91 3.80
C LEU A 555 -9.08 -23.14 4.83
N VAL A 556 -8.58 -22.06 5.41
CA VAL A 556 -7.54 -22.11 6.43
C VAL A 556 -8.05 -21.57 7.75
N LEU A 557 -8.04 -22.43 8.78
CA LEU A 557 -8.45 -22.08 10.13
C LEU A 557 -7.32 -22.33 11.10
N ALA A 558 -7.18 -21.44 12.09
CA ALA A 558 -6.34 -21.66 13.24
C ALA A 558 -7.21 -21.91 14.47
N VAL A 559 -6.74 -22.79 15.36
CA VAL A 559 -7.48 -23.20 16.55
C VAL A 559 -6.55 -23.28 17.76
N ARG A 560 -7.07 -22.91 18.94
CA ARG A 560 -6.46 -23.18 20.24
C ARG A 560 -7.36 -24.09 21.04
N ALA A 561 -6.78 -25.08 21.70
CA ALA A 561 -7.45 -26.03 22.58
C ALA A 561 -6.62 -26.24 23.86
N ASP A 562 -7.29 -26.56 24.95
CA ASP A 562 -6.65 -26.90 26.23
C ASP A 562 -6.08 -28.34 26.23
N SER A 563 -6.57 -29.20 25.33
CA SER A 563 -6.12 -30.58 25.17
C SER A 563 -5.67 -30.84 23.72
N ALA A 564 -4.85 -31.87 23.51
CA ALA A 564 -4.30 -32.19 22.22
C ALA A 564 -5.37 -32.46 21.16
N LEU A 565 -5.28 -31.79 20.01
CA LEU A 565 -6.17 -31.99 18.88
C LEU A 565 -5.93 -33.38 18.26
N GLN A 566 -6.99 -34.10 17.92
CA GLN A 566 -6.90 -35.43 17.30
C GLN A 566 -7.42 -35.41 15.87
N GLU A 567 -8.63 -34.92 15.67
CA GLU A 567 -9.30 -34.90 14.37
C GLU A 567 -10.29 -33.72 14.30
N VAL A 568 -10.72 -33.40 13.09
CA VAL A 568 -11.83 -32.48 12.83
C VAL A 568 -12.75 -33.06 11.77
N GLU A 569 -14.04 -33.21 12.10
CA GLU A 569 -15.09 -33.53 11.13
C GLU A 569 -15.62 -32.23 10.51
N ILE A 570 -15.65 -32.21 9.20
CA ILE A 570 -16.01 -31.06 8.38
C ILE A 570 -17.29 -31.38 7.66
N GLU A 571 -18.34 -30.60 7.87
CA GLU A 571 -19.61 -30.68 7.16
C GLU A 571 -19.85 -29.43 6.34
N GLY A 572 -20.49 -29.55 5.17
CA GLY A 572 -20.92 -28.44 4.36
C GLY A 572 -21.95 -28.83 3.33
N ARG A 573 -22.59 -27.86 2.68
CA ARG A 573 -23.55 -28.05 1.61
C ARG A 573 -22.95 -27.75 0.26
N TYR A 574 -23.00 -28.68 -0.64
CA TYR A 574 -22.63 -28.55 -2.04
C TYR A 574 -23.89 -28.56 -2.90
N GLY A 575 -24.40 -27.40 -3.25
CA GLY A 575 -25.75 -27.26 -3.75
C GLY A 575 -26.75 -27.86 -2.74
N ASP A 576 -27.55 -28.86 -3.15
CA ASP A 576 -28.49 -29.53 -2.26
C ASP A 576 -27.90 -30.76 -1.55
N ARG A 577 -26.63 -31.11 -1.79
CA ARG A 577 -25.99 -32.29 -1.22
C ARG A 577 -25.19 -31.97 0.02
N LEU A 578 -25.31 -32.80 1.05
CA LEU A 578 -24.45 -32.74 2.22
C LEU A 578 -23.09 -33.38 1.88
N TRP A 579 -22.02 -32.64 2.16
CA TRP A 579 -20.65 -33.13 2.05
C TRP A 579 -20.03 -33.24 3.44
N ARG A 580 -19.29 -34.34 3.67
CA ARG A 580 -18.57 -34.61 4.92
C ARG A 580 -17.16 -35.09 4.65
N HIS A 581 -16.19 -34.63 5.46
CA HIS A 581 -14.81 -35.08 5.44
C HIS A 581 -14.22 -35.04 6.84
N THR A 582 -13.38 -36.02 7.16
CA THR A 582 -12.64 -36.05 8.44
C THR A 582 -11.16 -35.87 8.19
N ALA A 583 -10.58 -34.84 8.77
CA ALA A 583 -9.12 -34.61 8.77
C ALA A 583 -8.54 -35.05 10.10
N VAL A 584 -7.58 -35.96 10.05
CA VAL A 584 -6.87 -36.50 11.22
C VAL A 584 -5.50 -35.86 11.34
N LEU A 585 -5.07 -35.53 12.55
CA LEU A 585 -3.74 -35.04 12.81
C LEU A 585 -2.71 -36.12 12.44
N GLN A 586 -2.01 -35.93 11.33
CA GLN A 586 -0.91 -36.82 10.97
C GLN A 586 0.31 -36.49 11.84
N GLY A 587 0.74 -37.46 12.65
CA GLY A 587 1.85 -37.30 13.59
C GLY A 587 3.14 -36.86 12.86
N GLY A 588 3.65 -35.69 13.21
CA GLY A 588 4.95 -35.20 12.78
C GLY A 588 5.04 -33.85 12.08
N ALA A 589 3.93 -33.26 11.66
CA ALA A 589 3.95 -31.90 11.15
C ALA A 589 3.94 -30.89 12.32
N GLN A 590 5.08 -30.70 12.97
CA GLN A 590 5.25 -29.60 13.92
C GLN A 590 5.26 -28.29 13.15
N GLY A 591 4.23 -27.47 13.38
CA GLY A 591 4.22 -26.08 12.97
C GLY A 591 4.96 -25.23 13.98
N ASP A 592 5.90 -24.43 13.57
CA ASP A 592 6.54 -23.42 14.43
C ASP A 592 5.84 -22.09 14.18
N GLY A 593 5.20 -21.52 15.23
CA GLY A 593 4.52 -20.26 15.19
C GLY A 593 3.02 -20.27 14.87
N VAL A 594 2.37 -21.44 14.93
CA VAL A 594 0.91 -21.54 14.79
C VAL A 594 0.18 -20.72 15.87
N HIS A 595 0.74 -20.71 17.10
CA HIS A 595 0.23 -19.92 18.23
C HIS A 595 0.22 -18.42 17.92
N ALA A 596 1.29 -17.89 17.32
CA ALA A 596 1.39 -16.48 16.96
C ALA A 596 0.41 -16.11 15.83
N LEU A 597 0.25 -17.00 14.85
CA LEU A 597 -0.72 -16.84 13.78
C LEU A 597 -2.16 -16.85 14.30
N TRP A 598 -2.49 -17.82 15.20
CA TRP A 598 -3.80 -17.87 15.85
C TRP A 598 -4.09 -16.57 16.61
N ALA A 599 -3.16 -16.15 17.46
CA ALA A 599 -3.31 -14.94 18.27
C ALA A 599 -3.45 -13.68 17.38
N ARG A 600 -2.69 -13.58 16.30
CA ARG A 600 -2.80 -12.48 15.34
C ARG A 600 -4.19 -12.42 14.71
N ARG A 601 -4.73 -13.56 14.27
CA ARG A 601 -6.08 -13.63 13.70
C ARG A 601 -7.15 -13.29 14.72
N MET A 602 -7.01 -13.76 15.96
CA MET A 602 -7.92 -13.39 17.06
C MET A 602 -7.88 -11.89 17.35
N ILE A 603 -6.69 -11.27 17.35
CA ILE A 603 -6.55 -9.81 17.47
C ILE A 603 -7.30 -9.09 16.35
N GLU A 604 -7.22 -9.58 15.12
CA GLU A 604 -7.95 -9.01 13.99
C GLU A 604 -9.46 -9.13 14.14
N GLU A 605 -9.95 -10.26 14.62
CA GLU A 605 -11.37 -10.45 14.91
C GLU A 605 -11.87 -9.50 15.99
N TRP A 606 -11.13 -9.37 17.10
CA TRP A 606 -11.44 -8.39 18.14
C TRP A 606 -11.46 -6.97 17.59
N MET A 607 -10.47 -6.60 16.79
CA MET A 607 -10.43 -5.30 16.12
C MET A 607 -11.59 -5.09 15.14
N GLY A 608 -12.09 -6.17 14.52
CA GLY A 608 -13.28 -6.14 13.69
C GLY A 608 -14.56 -5.82 14.46
N ARG A 609 -14.67 -6.23 15.71
CA ARG A 609 -15.85 -5.98 16.58
C ARG A 609 -16.06 -4.48 16.89
N LEU A 610 -15.02 -3.65 16.84
CA LEU A 610 -15.18 -2.20 16.92
C LEU A 610 -16.13 -1.65 15.86
N VAL A 611 -16.10 -2.25 14.67
CA VAL A 611 -16.94 -1.83 13.54
C VAL A 611 -18.40 -2.26 13.74
N THR A 612 -18.64 -3.37 14.45
CA THR A 612 -19.98 -3.88 14.75
C THR A 612 -20.61 -3.28 16.00
N GLY A 613 -19.88 -2.37 16.71
CA GLY A 613 -20.42 -1.59 17.83
C GLY A 613 -20.04 -2.11 19.21
N GLU A 614 -19.06 -3.03 19.30
CA GLU A 614 -18.50 -3.46 20.58
C GLU A 614 -17.81 -2.26 21.29
N GLN A 615 -17.81 -2.25 22.61
CA GLN A 615 -17.18 -1.19 23.40
C GLN A 615 -15.66 -1.16 23.17
N ALA A 616 -15.13 0.03 22.93
CA ALA A 616 -13.72 0.22 22.59
C ALA A 616 -12.76 -0.30 23.68
N ASP A 617 -13.12 -0.11 24.96
CA ASP A 617 -12.30 -0.57 26.09
C ASP A 617 -12.28 -2.09 26.19
N THR A 618 -13.42 -2.77 25.98
CA THR A 618 -13.50 -4.24 25.95
C THR A 618 -12.60 -4.82 24.86
N VAL A 619 -12.66 -4.24 23.66
CA VAL A 619 -11.83 -4.68 22.54
C VAL A 619 -10.36 -4.41 22.83
N ARG A 620 -10.04 -3.23 23.38
CA ARG A 620 -8.67 -2.88 23.73
C ARG A 620 -8.07 -3.87 24.74
N ASP A 621 -8.79 -4.17 25.83
CA ASP A 621 -8.31 -5.05 26.88
C ASP A 621 -8.10 -6.48 26.39
N ALA A 622 -9.01 -7.00 25.56
CA ALA A 622 -8.87 -8.31 24.94
C ALA A 622 -7.64 -8.36 23.99
N VAL A 623 -7.45 -7.33 23.17
CA VAL A 623 -6.31 -7.25 22.25
C VAL A 623 -4.98 -7.11 23.00
N VAL A 624 -4.95 -6.30 24.07
CA VAL A 624 -3.74 -6.14 24.90
C VAL A 624 -3.38 -7.45 25.59
N ALA A 625 -4.35 -8.15 26.15
CA ALA A 625 -4.12 -9.45 26.81
C ALA A 625 -3.52 -10.47 25.83
N LEU A 626 -4.12 -10.66 24.67
CA LEU A 626 -3.63 -11.57 23.63
C LEU A 626 -2.22 -11.18 23.13
N ALA A 627 -2.02 -9.89 22.89
CA ALA A 627 -0.77 -9.39 22.35
C ALA A 627 0.40 -9.53 23.34
N LEU A 628 0.15 -9.30 24.63
CA LEU A 628 1.17 -9.49 25.67
C LEU A 628 1.45 -10.98 25.90
N GLU A 629 0.41 -11.83 25.97
CA GLU A 629 0.56 -13.29 26.11
C GLU A 629 1.42 -13.87 24.99
N HIS A 630 1.14 -13.52 23.72
CA HIS A 630 1.81 -14.08 22.56
C HIS A 630 2.99 -13.24 22.04
N GLN A 631 3.41 -12.21 22.77
CA GLN A 631 4.53 -11.30 22.42
C GLN A 631 4.35 -10.61 21.06
N LEU A 632 3.12 -10.18 20.73
CA LEU A 632 2.76 -9.63 19.41
C LEU A 632 2.62 -8.12 19.43
N VAL A 633 3.07 -7.48 18.35
CA VAL A 633 2.76 -6.08 18.06
C VAL A 633 1.31 -5.97 17.58
N SER A 634 0.58 -5.03 18.13
CA SER A 634 -0.81 -4.74 17.78
C SER A 634 -1.05 -3.23 17.74
N ARG A 635 -2.29 -2.83 17.47
CA ARG A 635 -2.68 -1.42 17.60
C ARG A 635 -2.41 -0.83 19.00
N TYR A 636 -2.46 -1.68 20.04
CA TYR A 636 -2.36 -1.28 21.45
C TYR A 636 -1.06 -1.71 22.12
N THR A 637 -0.23 -2.51 21.44
CA THR A 637 1.06 -2.97 21.96
C THR A 637 2.17 -2.66 20.97
N SER A 638 3.38 -2.44 21.50
CA SER A 638 4.55 -2.10 20.71
C SER A 638 5.76 -2.82 21.27
N LEU A 639 6.73 -3.11 20.41
CA LEU A 639 8.04 -3.61 20.81
C LEU A 639 8.99 -2.42 21.03
N VAL A 640 9.67 -2.39 22.16
CA VAL A 640 10.66 -1.38 22.50
C VAL A 640 11.96 -2.02 22.94
N ALA A 641 13.07 -1.62 22.32
CA ALA A 641 14.42 -2.02 22.70
C ALA A 641 15.16 -0.79 23.22
N VAL A 642 15.77 -0.85 24.40
CA VAL A 642 16.48 0.26 25.04
C VAL A 642 17.84 -0.18 25.53
N ASP A 643 18.89 0.51 25.09
CA ASP A 643 20.22 0.35 25.65
C ASP A 643 20.27 0.89 27.09
N ARG A 644 20.94 0.14 27.96
CA ARG A 644 21.09 0.55 29.36
C ARG A 644 22.09 1.68 29.54
N THR A 645 23.02 1.84 28.58
CA THR A 645 24.10 2.83 28.64
C THR A 645 23.77 4.06 27.82
N PRO A 646 23.79 5.29 28.39
CA PRO A 646 23.68 6.50 27.60
C PRO A 646 24.87 6.62 26.63
N SER A 647 24.57 7.01 25.39
CA SER A 647 25.59 7.20 24.33
C SER A 647 25.72 8.65 23.94
N ARG A 648 24.60 9.40 23.87
CA ARG A 648 24.59 10.81 23.55
C ARG A 648 24.80 11.65 24.81
N PRO A 649 25.78 12.59 24.83
CA PRO A 649 25.90 13.61 25.87
C PRO A 649 24.63 14.44 26.00
N GLU A 650 24.28 14.82 27.24
CA GLU A 650 23.02 15.56 27.53
C GLU A 650 22.98 16.96 26.91
N ASP A 651 24.14 17.58 26.72
CA ASP A 651 24.32 18.91 26.11
C ASP A 651 24.20 18.93 24.57
N LEU A 652 24.19 17.78 23.93
CA LEU A 652 24.08 17.71 22.48
C LEU A 652 22.62 17.51 22.05
N GLU A 653 22.23 18.30 21.04
CA GLU A 653 20.88 18.26 20.46
C GLU A 653 20.65 16.98 19.64
N LEU A 654 19.45 16.42 19.76
CA LEU A 654 18.99 15.31 18.92
C LEU A 654 18.12 15.86 17.78
N ARG A 655 18.51 15.56 16.54
CA ARG A 655 17.74 15.94 15.35
C ARG A 655 16.88 14.77 14.89
N SER A 656 15.57 14.96 14.85
CA SER A 656 14.62 13.95 14.32
C SER A 656 14.46 14.13 12.81
N ALA A 657 14.51 13.02 12.07
CA ALA A 657 14.33 13.00 10.62
C ALA A 657 13.49 11.79 10.20
N ALA A 658 12.42 12.06 9.44
CA ALA A 658 11.67 11.00 8.80
C ALA A 658 12.47 10.47 7.59
N VAL A 659 12.59 9.15 7.49
CA VAL A 659 13.17 8.49 6.33
C VAL A 659 12.09 8.44 5.25
N PRO A 660 12.28 9.09 4.08
CA PRO A 660 11.26 9.10 3.04
C PRO A 660 11.11 7.72 2.39
N THR A 661 9.97 7.50 1.77
CA THR A 661 9.68 6.32 0.96
C THR A 661 9.70 6.66 -0.52
N ARG A 662 9.79 5.66 -1.39
CA ARG A 662 9.60 5.85 -2.84
C ARG A 662 8.12 5.91 -3.18
N LEU A 663 7.79 6.55 -4.30
CA LEU A 663 6.49 6.34 -4.93
C LEU A 663 6.41 4.92 -5.48
N PRO A 664 5.21 4.30 -5.48
CA PRO A 664 5.00 3.06 -6.21
C PRO A 664 5.41 3.18 -7.68
N ALA A 665 5.95 2.12 -8.26
CA ALA A 665 6.39 2.09 -9.65
C ALA A 665 5.25 2.52 -10.60
N GLY A 666 5.54 3.43 -11.52
CA GLY A 666 4.56 4.01 -12.44
C GLY A 666 3.78 5.21 -11.91
N TRP A 667 3.90 5.56 -10.64
CA TRP A 667 3.28 6.76 -10.07
C TRP A 667 4.17 7.99 -10.25
N SER A 668 3.55 9.17 -10.32
CA SER A 668 4.27 10.45 -10.30
C SER A 668 3.60 11.41 -9.32
N GLY A 669 4.38 12.14 -8.53
CA GLY A 669 3.88 13.04 -7.51
C GLY A 669 3.01 14.16 -8.09
N ALA A 670 3.33 14.67 -9.27
CA ALA A 670 2.51 15.66 -9.95
C ALA A 670 1.07 15.16 -10.25
N LYS A 671 0.88 13.84 -10.36
CA LYS A 671 -0.44 13.24 -10.62
C LYS A 671 -1.13 12.80 -9.33
N VAL A 672 -0.36 12.38 -8.33
CA VAL A 672 -0.88 11.93 -7.04
C VAL A 672 -1.25 13.10 -6.13
N PHE A 673 -0.34 14.11 -6.04
CA PHE A 673 -0.51 15.26 -5.16
C PHE A 673 -1.09 16.49 -5.87
N GLY A 674 -1.41 16.37 -7.17
CA GLY A 674 -1.78 17.47 -8.04
C GLY A 674 -0.56 18.32 -8.42
N ARG A 675 -0.65 19.05 -9.53
CA ARG A 675 0.26 20.15 -9.78
C ARG A 675 -0.15 21.25 -8.80
N LEU A 676 0.74 21.64 -7.90
CA LEU A 676 0.61 22.94 -7.28
C LEU A 676 0.40 23.93 -8.44
N PRO A 677 -0.71 24.71 -8.46
CA PRO A 677 -0.83 25.75 -9.47
C PRO A 677 0.49 26.48 -9.44
N GLY A 678 1.15 26.59 -10.59
CA GLY A 678 2.38 27.37 -10.72
C GLY A 678 2.05 28.83 -10.46
N THR A 679 1.78 29.17 -9.20
CA THR A 679 1.54 30.50 -8.66
C THR A 679 2.86 31.26 -8.47
N ALA A 680 3.93 30.86 -9.15
CA ALA A 680 4.87 31.84 -9.66
C ALA A 680 4.08 32.70 -10.68
N THR A 681 3.04 33.39 -10.17
CA THR A 681 2.40 34.46 -10.92
C THR A 681 3.52 35.38 -11.32
N ALA A 682 3.52 35.80 -12.57
CA ALA A 682 4.39 36.88 -13.02
C ALA A 682 4.10 38.20 -12.24
N ALA A 683 3.49 38.10 -11.04
CA ALA A 683 3.19 39.20 -10.16
C ALA A 683 4.42 40.09 -9.89
N PRO A 684 5.65 39.56 -9.60
CA PRO A 684 6.83 40.40 -9.50
C PRO A 684 7.18 41.08 -10.82
N LEU A 685 6.97 40.40 -11.96
CA LEU A 685 7.20 40.97 -13.30
C LEU A 685 6.17 42.07 -13.62
N PHE A 686 4.89 41.80 -13.33
CA PHE A 686 3.83 42.79 -13.50
C PHE A 686 3.96 43.96 -12.52
N MET A 687 4.47 43.74 -11.30
CA MET A 687 4.78 44.79 -10.34
C MET A 687 5.94 45.65 -10.84
N LEU A 688 6.99 45.05 -11.38
CA LEU A 688 8.12 45.78 -12.00
C LEU A 688 7.71 46.57 -13.24
N LEU A 689 6.85 45.97 -14.11
CA LEU A 689 6.31 46.66 -15.28
C LEU A 689 5.38 47.81 -14.87
N GLY A 690 4.57 47.62 -13.83
CA GLY A 690 3.70 48.67 -13.27
C GLY A 690 4.49 49.80 -12.67
N LEU A 691 5.51 49.53 -11.88
CA LEU A 691 6.44 50.55 -11.33
C LEU A 691 7.23 51.27 -12.42
N GLY A 692 7.70 50.55 -13.44
CA GLY A 692 8.34 51.11 -14.61
C GLY A 692 7.43 52.07 -15.40
N GLY A 693 6.18 51.69 -15.58
CA GLY A 693 5.13 52.50 -16.21
C GLY A 693 4.81 53.78 -15.42
N LEU A 694 4.72 53.67 -14.09
CA LEU A 694 4.55 54.83 -13.20
C LEU A 694 5.74 55.79 -13.23
N LEU A 695 6.96 55.26 -13.27
CA LEU A 695 8.18 56.04 -13.37
C LEU A 695 8.28 56.80 -14.70
N LEU A 696 7.94 56.15 -15.81
CA LEU A 696 7.89 56.76 -17.14
C LEU A 696 6.79 57.82 -17.22
N SER A 697 5.63 57.57 -16.63
CA SER A 697 4.53 58.56 -16.54
C SER A 697 4.97 59.79 -15.71
N TRP A 698 5.63 59.60 -14.60
CA TRP A 698 6.16 60.67 -13.75
C TRP A 698 7.25 61.51 -14.45
N ILE A 699 8.17 60.88 -15.19
CA ILE A 699 9.21 61.52 -15.98
C ILE A 699 8.57 62.35 -17.12
N SER A 700 7.54 61.82 -17.78
CA SER A 700 6.86 62.52 -18.86
C SER A 700 5.99 63.68 -18.36
N ALA A 701 5.41 63.60 -17.18
CA ALA A 701 4.69 64.69 -16.51
C ALA A 701 5.64 65.85 -16.12
N ARG A 702 6.83 65.52 -15.58
CA ARG A 702 7.86 66.54 -15.25
C ARG A 702 8.47 67.23 -16.47
N ARG A 703 8.36 66.67 -17.69
CA ARG A 703 8.82 67.30 -18.93
C ARG A 703 7.76 68.21 -19.58
N ARG A 704 6.54 68.21 -19.07
CA ARG A 704 5.44 69.05 -19.54
C ARG A 704 5.11 70.22 -18.57
N ALA A 705 5.68 70.23 -17.37
CA ALA A 705 5.74 71.33 -16.43
C ALA A 705 7.09 72.12 -16.59
#